data_738fe3007c55b30f055784201644ea41
#
_entry.id   738fe3007c55b30f055784201644ea41
#
_cell.length_a   1.000
_cell.length_b   1.000
_cell.length_c   1.000
_cell.angle_alpha   90.00
_cell.angle_beta   90.00
_cell.angle_gamma   90.00
#
_symmetry.space_group_name_H-M   'P 1'
#
loop_
_entity.id
_entity.type
_entity.pdbx_description
1 polymer ?
#
loop_
_entity_poly.entity_id
_entity_poly.type
_entity_poly.pdbx_seq_one_letter_code
_entity_poly.pdbx_strand_id
1 'polypeptide(L)'
;METNYKMPEKEISVIRKNGLRDSFKPEKIIAAVNKSAVRAIFKEFSERETKDIITFVVNRIDSSEETVVPIATMHNYVESALEFVNPLVAKSYRDYRNYKQDFARMMADINEKANTIMYRGDKENSNADSALVSTKRCLIFNQFNKELYQKFFMTAEEVAACRDGYIYVHDMSARRDTMNCCLFDMNAVLTGGFEMGNMWYNEPKTLDVAGDVIGDIVLSAASQQYGGFTVPEVDKILAPYAGKSFNKYVEKYMTKCHMEKKDAEALAWEDVQEEMKQVVQGWEYKFNTVASSRGDYPFTTLSFGLGRTKFEKLASITILKVRAGGEGKKGNKKPVLFPKLVFLYDKNLHGPGKELEDVFEAGVECSSKSMYPDWLSMTGEGYIASMYKQYGKVISPMGCRAFLSPWWEKGGLKKADETDMPIFVGRFNIGAVSLHLPMILAKAREESKDFFEVLDYYLNLIRQLHIRTYAYLGELRASTNPLAYCEGGFLGGHLKPSDKIKSLLDSATASFGITALNELQELYNGKSLVEDGEFALETLRYINEKINQFKEADGRLYAIYGTPAENLCGVQVTQFRKKYGIIENVSDKEYVSNSFHCHVSEDITPTEKQDKEYRFWELCNGGKIQYVKYPIDYNKNAIKMLIHRAMDMGFYEGVNMALSYCDECGHQELNMDVCPVCGSRNLTKIDRMNGYLSYSRVHGDSRLSDHKMAEIRDRKSM
;
A
#
# COMPACT_ATOMS: atom_id res chain seq x y z
N MET A 1 32.85 5.97 -54.79
CA MET A 1 32.61 7.35 -55.20
C MET A 1 32.54 8.20 -53.96
N GLU A 2 33.55 9.07 -53.76
CA GLU A 2 33.51 10.03 -52.64
C GLU A 2 32.41 11.04 -52.95
N THR A 3 31.35 11.05 -52.18
CA THR A 3 30.26 12.02 -52.24
C THR A 3 30.80 13.35 -51.72
N ASN A 4 31.03 14.30 -52.63
CA ASN A 4 31.57 15.61 -52.30
C ASN A 4 30.43 16.48 -51.73
N TYR A 5 30.32 16.55 -50.40
CA TYR A 5 29.34 17.41 -49.71
C TYR A 5 29.86 18.86 -49.67
N LYS A 6 28.90 19.83 -49.67
CA LYS A 6 29.25 21.23 -49.48
C LYS A 6 29.94 21.40 -48.11
N MET A 7 31.06 22.13 -48.09
CA MET A 7 31.77 22.49 -46.85
C MET A 7 31.59 23.98 -46.60
N PRO A 8 31.60 24.41 -45.31
CA PRO A 8 31.58 25.84 -44.97
C PRO A 8 32.74 26.61 -45.60
N GLU A 9 32.50 27.87 -45.93
CA GLU A 9 33.53 28.77 -46.52
C GLU A 9 34.65 29.08 -45.50
N LYS A 10 34.37 29.01 -44.22
CA LYS A 10 35.33 29.22 -43.13
C LYS A 10 35.60 27.91 -42.40
N GLU A 11 36.75 27.80 -41.75
CA GLU A 11 37.03 26.67 -40.84
C GLU A 11 36.16 26.79 -39.61
N ILE A 12 35.24 25.84 -39.43
CA ILE A 12 34.24 25.82 -38.35
C ILE A 12 34.61 24.79 -37.30
N SER A 13 34.63 25.23 -36.04
CA SER A 13 34.70 24.38 -34.85
C SER A 13 33.33 24.21 -34.22
N VAL A 14 32.99 23.00 -33.83
CA VAL A 14 31.76 22.70 -33.09
C VAL A 14 32.13 22.46 -31.63
N ILE A 15 31.58 23.24 -30.68
CA ILE A 15 31.76 23.02 -29.23
C ILE A 15 30.73 22.03 -28.74
N ARG A 16 31.21 20.91 -28.18
CA ARG A 16 30.38 19.91 -27.49
C ARG A 16 29.93 20.40 -26.11
N LYS A 17 28.90 19.72 -25.50
CA LYS A 17 28.41 20.03 -24.14
C LYS A 17 29.49 19.98 -23.05
N ASN A 18 30.54 19.18 -23.22
CA ASN A 18 31.68 19.08 -22.30
C ASN A 18 32.81 20.11 -22.58
N GLY A 19 32.57 21.08 -23.44
CA GLY A 19 33.54 22.13 -23.79
C GLY A 19 34.59 21.73 -24.81
N LEU A 20 34.69 20.48 -25.23
CA LEU A 20 35.64 20.05 -26.27
C LEU A 20 35.23 20.56 -27.64
N ARG A 21 36.21 20.94 -28.43
CA ARG A 21 36.04 21.43 -29.82
C ARG A 21 36.36 20.32 -30.82
N ASP A 22 35.47 20.14 -31.79
CA ASP A 22 35.65 19.26 -32.94
C ASP A 22 35.55 20.10 -34.24
N SER A 23 36.21 19.69 -35.29
CA SER A 23 35.99 20.24 -36.64
C SER A 23 34.59 19.85 -37.14
N PHE A 24 33.99 20.70 -37.97
CA PHE A 24 32.75 20.37 -38.67
C PHE A 24 32.94 19.14 -39.57
N LYS A 25 32.02 18.16 -39.44
CA LYS A 25 32.06 16.89 -40.19
C LYS A 25 30.66 16.54 -40.69
N PRO A 26 30.38 16.67 -42.00
CA PRO A 26 29.07 16.30 -42.57
C PRO A 26 28.65 14.87 -42.25
N GLU A 27 29.59 13.93 -42.19
CA GLU A 27 29.32 12.49 -41.94
C GLU A 27 28.65 12.26 -40.59
N LYS A 28 28.97 13.09 -39.58
CA LYS A 28 28.31 13.01 -38.28
C LYS A 28 26.84 13.40 -38.33
N ILE A 29 26.53 14.43 -39.16
CA ILE A 29 25.15 14.87 -39.37
C ILE A 29 24.38 13.79 -40.13
N ILE A 30 24.98 13.29 -41.22
CA ILE A 30 24.39 12.23 -42.08
C ILE A 30 24.04 10.98 -41.24
N ALA A 31 24.98 10.53 -40.43
CA ALA A 31 24.73 9.38 -39.54
C ALA A 31 23.58 9.62 -38.56
N ALA A 32 23.46 10.85 -38.04
CA ALA A 32 22.40 11.19 -37.08
C ALA A 32 21.01 11.31 -37.76
N VAL A 33 20.95 11.94 -38.95
CA VAL A 33 19.67 12.11 -39.66
C VAL A 33 19.19 10.79 -40.27
N ASN A 34 20.07 9.90 -40.76
CA ASN A 34 19.71 8.59 -41.27
C ASN A 34 19.17 7.67 -40.16
N LYS A 35 19.76 7.69 -38.95
CA LYS A 35 19.19 6.99 -37.80
C LYS A 35 17.77 7.46 -37.47
N SER A 36 17.49 8.74 -37.64
CA SER A 36 16.16 9.30 -37.40
C SER A 36 15.20 8.97 -38.54
N ALA A 37 15.66 8.91 -39.78
CA ALA A 37 14.90 8.50 -40.96
C ALA A 37 14.50 7.02 -40.85
N VAL A 38 15.43 6.13 -40.53
CA VAL A 38 15.10 4.70 -40.32
C VAL A 38 14.03 4.50 -39.24
N ARG A 39 14.07 5.27 -38.14
CA ARG A 39 13.05 5.21 -37.12
C ARG A 39 11.66 5.71 -37.57
N ALA A 40 11.63 6.74 -38.39
CA ALA A 40 10.39 7.44 -38.78
C ALA A 40 9.76 6.88 -40.05
N ILE A 41 10.61 6.55 -41.04
CA ILE A 41 10.16 6.18 -42.40
C ILE A 41 10.74 4.84 -42.88
N PHE A 42 11.39 4.08 -42.00
CA PHE A 42 11.94 2.73 -42.26
C PHE A 42 12.99 2.64 -43.40
N LYS A 43 13.56 3.76 -43.82
CA LYS A 43 14.63 3.82 -44.81
C LYS A 43 15.55 5.00 -44.51
N GLU A 44 16.78 4.95 -45.05
CA GLU A 44 17.71 6.08 -45.05
C GLU A 44 17.31 7.11 -46.12
N PHE A 45 17.80 8.33 -45.95
CA PHE A 45 17.67 9.35 -46.96
C PHE A 45 18.46 8.99 -48.25
N SER A 46 17.91 9.34 -49.39
CA SER A 46 18.64 9.28 -50.65
C SER A 46 19.85 10.22 -50.65
N GLU A 47 20.80 9.97 -51.56
CA GLU A 47 21.98 10.84 -51.73
C GLU A 47 21.58 12.30 -52.00
N ARG A 48 20.51 12.53 -52.76
CA ARG A 48 19.97 13.86 -53.04
C ARG A 48 19.45 14.54 -51.77
N GLU A 49 18.59 13.89 -51.04
CA GLU A 49 18.02 14.41 -49.78
C GLU A 49 19.12 14.70 -48.74
N THR A 50 20.10 13.82 -48.62
CA THR A 50 21.26 14.01 -47.75
C THR A 50 22.08 15.24 -48.13
N LYS A 51 22.27 15.44 -49.45
CA LYS A 51 22.97 16.58 -49.98
C LYS A 51 22.21 17.90 -49.75
N ASP A 52 20.89 17.88 -49.90
CA ASP A 52 20.01 19.02 -49.61
C ASP A 52 20.08 19.42 -48.12
N ILE A 53 20.02 18.43 -47.19
CA ILE A 53 20.18 18.67 -45.74
C ILE A 53 21.54 19.33 -45.44
N ILE A 54 22.63 18.75 -45.91
CA ILE A 54 23.97 19.30 -45.64
C ILE A 54 24.11 20.69 -46.22
N THR A 55 23.65 20.93 -47.46
CA THR A 55 23.68 22.23 -48.10
C THR A 55 22.93 23.29 -47.28
N PHE A 56 21.74 22.93 -46.78
CA PHE A 56 20.96 23.83 -45.91
C PHE A 56 21.71 24.17 -44.60
N VAL A 57 22.31 23.18 -43.94
CA VAL A 57 23.06 23.38 -42.70
C VAL A 57 24.29 24.28 -42.96
N VAL A 58 25.05 24.00 -44.03
CA VAL A 58 26.24 24.79 -44.40
C VAL A 58 25.87 26.24 -44.74
N ASN A 59 24.79 26.47 -45.51
CA ASN A 59 24.32 27.82 -45.82
C ASN A 59 23.94 28.61 -44.53
N ARG A 60 23.38 27.95 -43.53
CA ARG A 60 23.08 28.56 -42.22
C ARG A 60 24.35 28.92 -41.45
N ILE A 61 25.37 28.06 -41.51
CA ILE A 61 26.67 28.30 -40.90
C ILE A 61 27.35 29.50 -41.60
N ASP A 62 27.41 29.49 -42.94
CA ASP A 62 28.05 30.55 -43.72
C ASP A 62 27.36 31.91 -43.55
N SER A 63 26.03 31.89 -43.29
CA SER A 63 25.25 33.11 -43.01
C SER A 63 25.47 33.63 -41.58
N SER A 64 26.09 32.86 -40.68
CA SER A 64 26.50 33.31 -39.36
C SER A 64 27.93 33.83 -39.40
N GLU A 65 28.24 34.90 -38.66
CA GLU A 65 29.62 35.41 -38.57
C GLU A 65 30.50 34.55 -37.63
N GLU A 66 29.93 33.52 -37.00
CA GLU A 66 30.59 32.70 -36.02
C GLU A 66 31.46 31.60 -36.64
N THR A 67 32.73 31.50 -36.22
CA THR A 67 33.62 30.39 -36.55
C THR A 67 33.56 29.23 -35.56
N VAL A 68 32.83 29.42 -34.45
CA VAL A 68 32.65 28.44 -33.38
C VAL A 68 31.15 28.27 -33.13
N VAL A 69 30.61 27.11 -33.48
CA VAL A 69 29.17 26.81 -33.37
C VAL A 69 28.90 25.89 -32.19
N PRO A 70 28.09 26.29 -31.21
CA PRO A 70 27.64 25.39 -30.15
C PRO A 70 26.86 24.21 -30.71
N ILE A 71 27.04 23.02 -30.10
CA ILE A 71 26.33 21.80 -30.54
C ILE A 71 24.79 21.95 -30.50
N ALA A 72 24.26 22.77 -29.59
CA ALA A 72 22.83 23.09 -29.53
C ALA A 72 22.35 23.86 -30.77
N THR A 73 23.11 24.84 -31.19
CA THR A 73 22.85 25.62 -32.44
C THR A 73 22.97 24.72 -33.67
N MET A 74 23.97 23.83 -33.73
CA MET A 74 24.10 22.85 -34.79
C MET A 74 22.87 21.92 -34.88
N HIS A 75 22.36 21.44 -33.75
CA HIS A 75 21.13 20.66 -33.74
C HIS A 75 19.90 21.43 -34.28
N ASN A 76 19.79 22.71 -33.97
CA ASN A 76 18.71 23.54 -34.51
C ASN A 76 18.81 23.73 -36.03
N TYR A 77 20.02 23.88 -36.57
CA TYR A 77 20.22 23.95 -38.02
C TYR A 77 19.84 22.65 -38.71
N VAL A 78 20.23 21.49 -38.15
CA VAL A 78 19.86 20.17 -38.66
C VAL A 78 18.36 19.95 -38.59
N GLU A 79 17.71 20.34 -37.50
CA GLU A 79 16.27 20.22 -37.33
C GLU A 79 15.50 21.05 -38.35
N SER A 80 15.93 22.30 -38.57
CA SER A 80 15.33 23.17 -39.59
C SER A 80 15.51 22.61 -41.00
N ALA A 81 16.67 22.01 -41.31
CA ALA A 81 16.88 21.31 -42.57
C ALA A 81 15.94 20.12 -42.76
N LEU A 82 15.75 19.33 -41.70
CA LEU A 82 14.85 18.17 -41.70
C LEU A 82 13.37 18.59 -41.83
N GLU A 83 12.94 19.68 -41.18
CA GLU A 83 11.57 20.20 -41.34
C GLU A 83 11.26 20.53 -42.81
N PHE A 84 12.28 21.05 -43.55
CA PHE A 84 12.14 21.34 -44.96
C PHE A 84 12.12 20.08 -45.84
N VAL A 85 12.96 19.07 -45.51
CA VAL A 85 13.10 17.86 -46.33
C VAL A 85 12.04 16.82 -46.00
N ASN A 86 11.81 16.54 -44.68
CA ASN A 86 10.83 15.57 -44.19
C ASN A 86 10.44 15.86 -42.73
N PRO A 87 9.25 16.47 -42.50
CA PRO A 87 8.80 16.83 -41.16
C PRO A 87 8.64 15.65 -40.17
N LEU A 88 8.33 14.43 -40.67
CA LEU A 88 8.25 13.24 -39.82
C LEU A 88 9.61 12.84 -39.25
N VAL A 89 10.66 12.98 -40.07
CA VAL A 89 12.03 12.71 -39.64
C VAL A 89 12.54 13.83 -38.74
N ALA A 90 12.14 15.07 -38.97
CA ALA A 90 12.43 16.19 -38.07
C ALA A 90 11.88 15.93 -36.68
N LYS A 91 10.62 15.50 -36.58
CA LYS A 91 10.00 15.08 -35.31
C LYS A 91 10.78 13.96 -34.63
N SER A 92 11.10 12.87 -35.35
CA SER A 92 11.89 11.75 -34.81
C SER A 92 13.28 12.19 -34.31
N TYR A 93 13.93 13.13 -35.00
CA TYR A 93 15.23 13.70 -34.61
C TYR A 93 15.11 14.53 -33.32
N ARG A 94 14.07 15.36 -33.22
CA ARG A 94 13.75 16.19 -32.04
C ARG A 94 13.42 15.33 -30.82
N ASP A 95 12.54 14.34 -30.99
CA ASP A 95 12.11 13.45 -29.91
C ASP A 95 13.30 12.66 -29.37
N TYR A 96 14.19 12.16 -30.22
CA TYR A 96 15.40 11.47 -29.77
C TYR A 96 16.39 12.39 -29.05
N ARG A 97 16.52 13.64 -29.46
CA ARG A 97 17.34 14.64 -28.78
C ARG A 97 16.80 14.97 -27.40
N ASN A 98 15.49 15.19 -27.31
CA ASN A 98 14.80 15.47 -26.05
C ASN A 98 14.85 14.26 -25.11
N TYR A 99 14.66 13.06 -25.62
CA TYR A 99 14.79 11.83 -24.85
C TYR A 99 16.14 11.71 -24.15
N LYS A 100 17.25 12.02 -24.81
CA LYS A 100 18.59 12.03 -24.20
C LYS A 100 18.71 13.06 -23.07
N GLN A 101 18.15 14.24 -23.25
CA GLN A 101 18.17 15.29 -22.23
C GLN A 101 17.27 14.92 -21.04
N ASP A 102 16.08 14.42 -21.32
CA ASP A 102 15.14 13.95 -20.31
C ASP A 102 15.72 12.78 -19.51
N PHE A 103 16.40 11.84 -20.19
CA PHE A 103 17.07 10.73 -19.53
C PHE A 103 18.23 11.20 -18.64
N ALA A 104 19.05 12.14 -19.11
CA ALA A 104 20.14 12.70 -18.31
C ALA A 104 19.61 13.44 -17.06
N ARG A 105 18.51 14.19 -17.21
CA ARG A 105 17.83 14.85 -16.08
C ARG A 105 17.26 13.82 -15.10
N MET A 106 16.55 12.83 -15.59
CA MET A 106 16.01 11.73 -14.78
C MET A 106 17.13 11.05 -13.98
N MET A 107 18.28 10.75 -14.60
CA MET A 107 19.41 10.14 -13.89
C MET A 107 20.03 11.06 -12.85
N ALA A 108 20.07 12.37 -13.10
CA ALA A 108 20.54 13.35 -12.13
C ALA A 108 19.58 13.41 -10.91
N ASP A 109 18.29 13.45 -11.15
CA ASP A 109 17.25 13.46 -10.10
C ASP A 109 17.30 12.17 -9.26
N ILE A 110 17.46 11.02 -9.91
CA ILE A 110 17.64 9.73 -9.21
C ILE A 110 18.91 9.76 -8.35
N ASN A 111 20.01 10.27 -8.87
CA ASN A 111 21.27 10.35 -8.13
C ASN A 111 21.16 11.28 -6.91
N GLU A 112 20.50 12.42 -7.03
CA GLU A 112 20.27 13.36 -5.92
C GLU A 112 19.43 12.70 -4.81
N LYS A 113 18.31 12.05 -5.19
CA LYS A 113 17.46 11.31 -4.24
C LYS A 113 18.19 10.11 -3.62
N ALA A 114 18.97 9.36 -4.42
CA ALA A 114 19.78 8.26 -3.91
C ALA A 114 20.80 8.73 -2.87
N ASN A 115 21.46 9.85 -3.10
CA ASN A 115 22.39 10.45 -2.14
C ASN A 115 21.66 10.89 -0.87
N THR A 116 20.46 11.47 -0.98
CA THR A 116 19.62 11.81 0.18
C THR A 116 19.30 10.57 1.02
N ILE A 117 18.83 9.50 0.39
CA ILE A 117 18.51 8.22 1.06
C ILE A 117 19.76 7.62 1.73
N MET A 118 20.90 7.63 1.03
CA MET A 118 22.14 7.03 1.56
C MET A 118 22.67 7.75 2.80
N TYR A 119 22.63 9.08 2.82
CA TYR A 119 23.29 9.88 3.85
C TYR A 119 22.35 10.46 4.91
N ARG A 120 21.07 10.70 4.56
CA ARG A 120 20.07 11.31 5.46
C ARG A 120 18.96 10.35 5.88
N GLY A 121 18.80 9.21 5.18
CA GLY A 121 17.71 8.27 5.35
C GLY A 121 16.40 8.76 4.71
N ASP A 122 15.36 7.97 4.90
CA ASP A 122 14.00 8.25 4.44
C ASP A 122 13.03 8.16 5.63
N LYS A 123 12.22 9.18 5.83
CA LYS A 123 11.20 9.25 6.88
C LYS A 123 9.77 9.22 6.30
N GLU A 124 9.63 9.08 5.00
CA GLU A 124 8.33 9.03 4.34
C GLU A 124 7.67 7.64 4.48
N ASN A 125 8.47 6.58 4.54
CA ASN A 125 8.00 5.22 4.72
C ASN A 125 8.08 4.79 6.20
N SER A 126 6.95 4.82 6.89
CA SER A 126 6.86 4.46 8.32
C SER A 126 7.00 2.95 8.60
N ASN A 127 6.92 2.10 7.56
CA ASN A 127 7.07 0.64 7.67
C ASN A 127 8.51 0.15 7.40
N ALA A 128 9.49 1.04 7.26
CA ALA A 128 10.86 0.68 6.93
C ALA A 128 11.86 1.35 7.87
N ASP A 129 12.94 0.64 8.21
CA ASP A 129 14.09 1.22 8.89
C ASP A 129 15.16 1.64 7.88
N SER A 130 15.14 2.91 7.47
CA SER A 130 16.06 3.44 6.47
C SER A 130 17.53 3.48 6.89
N ALA A 131 17.86 3.10 8.12
CA ALA A 131 19.25 2.90 8.56
C ALA A 131 19.87 1.61 7.98
N LEU A 132 19.05 0.59 7.71
CA LEU A 132 19.51 -0.71 7.22
C LEU A 132 19.95 -0.66 5.76
N VAL A 133 21.01 -1.39 5.42
CA VAL A 133 21.56 -1.44 4.05
C VAL A 133 20.57 -2.02 3.05
N SER A 134 19.83 -3.08 3.41
CA SER A 134 18.79 -3.67 2.57
C SER A 134 17.68 -2.67 2.25
N THR A 135 17.23 -1.93 3.26
CA THR A 135 16.20 -0.89 3.12
C THR A 135 16.69 0.24 2.20
N LYS A 136 17.91 0.75 2.40
CA LYS A 136 18.48 1.80 1.53
C LYS A 136 18.55 1.35 0.06
N ARG A 137 19.01 0.14 -0.19
CA ARG A 137 19.05 -0.43 -1.56
C ARG A 137 17.67 -0.50 -2.19
N CYS A 138 16.68 -0.97 -1.44
CA CYS A 138 15.29 -1.06 -1.91
C CYS A 138 14.71 0.34 -2.20
N LEU A 139 14.89 1.31 -1.33
CA LEU A 139 14.40 2.67 -1.53
C LEU A 139 15.00 3.34 -2.78
N ILE A 140 16.29 3.15 -3.04
CA ILE A 140 16.95 3.64 -4.26
C ILE A 140 16.38 2.95 -5.50
N PHE A 141 16.21 1.62 -5.45
CA PHE A 141 15.60 0.86 -6.54
C PHE A 141 14.15 1.28 -6.80
N ASN A 142 13.38 1.51 -5.74
CA ASN A 142 12.01 2.02 -5.83
C ASN A 142 11.95 3.40 -6.50
N GLN A 143 12.91 4.28 -6.20
CA GLN A 143 12.98 5.58 -6.86
C GLN A 143 13.22 5.44 -8.36
N PHE A 144 14.13 4.56 -8.77
CA PHE A 144 14.37 4.27 -10.18
C PHE A 144 13.13 3.68 -10.87
N ASN A 145 12.46 2.71 -10.26
CA ASN A 145 11.23 2.12 -10.80
C ASN A 145 10.10 3.14 -10.93
N LYS A 146 9.95 4.06 -9.97
CA LYS A 146 8.97 5.14 -10.04
C LYS A 146 9.17 6.02 -11.28
N GLU A 147 10.41 6.41 -11.55
CA GLU A 147 10.73 7.20 -12.75
C GLU A 147 10.45 6.42 -14.07
N LEU A 148 10.80 5.13 -14.09
CA LEU A 148 10.46 4.26 -15.23
C LEU A 148 8.96 4.14 -15.44
N TYR A 149 8.19 3.97 -14.35
CA TYR A 149 6.74 3.86 -14.42
C TYR A 149 6.11 5.13 -14.98
N GLN A 150 6.49 6.30 -14.47
CA GLN A 150 6.02 7.59 -14.99
C GLN A 150 6.39 7.80 -16.46
N LYS A 151 7.60 7.43 -16.85
CA LYS A 151 8.10 7.70 -18.21
C LYS A 151 7.51 6.77 -19.28
N PHE A 152 7.26 5.49 -18.95
CA PHE A 152 6.94 4.46 -19.94
C PHE A 152 5.55 3.86 -19.81
N PHE A 153 4.87 4.00 -18.67
CA PHE A 153 3.57 3.38 -18.41
C PHE A 153 2.43 4.38 -18.17
N MET A 154 2.76 5.62 -17.78
CA MET A 154 1.77 6.67 -17.60
C MET A 154 1.69 7.56 -18.84
N THR A 155 0.50 8.08 -19.09
CA THR A 155 0.31 9.15 -20.09
C THR A 155 0.82 10.48 -19.57
N ALA A 156 1.04 11.45 -20.45
CA ALA A 156 1.45 12.81 -20.06
C ALA A 156 0.42 13.47 -19.13
N GLU A 157 -0.88 13.21 -19.35
CA GLU A 157 -1.98 13.73 -18.54
C GLU A 157 -1.97 13.13 -17.14
N GLU A 158 -1.76 11.81 -17.01
CA GLU A 158 -1.65 11.13 -15.72
C GLU A 158 -0.45 11.63 -14.91
N VAL A 159 0.72 11.80 -15.57
CA VAL A 159 1.92 12.36 -14.93
C VAL A 159 1.66 13.79 -14.47
N ALA A 160 1.03 14.63 -15.31
CA ALA A 160 0.66 15.99 -14.94
C ALA A 160 -0.31 16.02 -13.76
N ALA A 161 -1.35 15.18 -13.77
CA ALA A 161 -2.32 15.10 -12.69
C ALA A 161 -1.68 14.67 -11.34
N CYS A 162 -0.69 13.76 -11.37
CA CYS A 162 0.07 13.38 -10.17
C CYS A 162 1.00 14.50 -9.68
N ARG A 163 1.74 15.13 -10.61
CA ARG A 163 2.67 16.23 -10.29
C ARG A 163 1.93 17.43 -9.68
N ASP A 164 0.79 17.76 -10.28
CA ASP A 164 -0.03 18.91 -9.88
C ASP A 164 -0.90 18.62 -8.64
N GLY A 165 -0.97 17.34 -8.20
CA GLY A 165 -1.59 16.94 -6.94
C GLY A 165 -3.09 16.64 -7.00
N TYR A 166 -3.67 16.41 -8.18
CA TYR A 166 -5.08 16.03 -8.32
C TYR A 166 -5.33 14.56 -8.03
N ILE A 167 -4.38 13.71 -8.42
CA ILE A 167 -4.39 12.28 -8.13
C ILE A 167 -3.06 11.83 -7.54
N TYR A 168 -3.09 10.72 -6.81
CA TYR A 168 -1.90 10.06 -6.29
C TYR A 168 -1.93 8.56 -6.59
N VAL A 169 -0.93 8.08 -7.31
CA VAL A 169 -0.76 6.64 -7.60
C VAL A 169 0.04 6.02 -6.47
N HIS A 170 -0.62 5.18 -5.66
CA HIS A 170 0.04 4.49 -4.56
C HIS A 170 1.03 3.44 -5.07
N ASP A 171 2.15 3.29 -4.35
CA ASP A 171 3.17 2.26 -4.60
C ASP A 171 3.63 2.17 -6.06
N MET A 172 3.79 3.33 -6.69
CA MET A 172 4.08 3.48 -8.11
C MET A 172 5.30 2.65 -8.57
N SER A 173 6.29 2.48 -7.69
CA SER A 173 7.51 1.71 -7.96
C SER A 173 7.29 0.20 -8.15
N ALA A 174 6.19 -0.33 -7.60
CA ALA A 174 5.91 -1.77 -7.59
C ALA A 174 4.74 -2.20 -8.50
N ARG A 175 3.99 -1.25 -9.08
CA ARG A 175 2.78 -1.55 -9.87
C ARG A 175 3.02 -2.27 -11.19
N ARG A 176 4.27 -2.40 -11.62
CA ARG A 176 4.64 -3.05 -12.89
C ARG A 176 4.66 -4.55 -12.83
N ASP A 177 4.99 -5.12 -11.69
CA ASP A 177 5.46 -6.49 -11.57
C ASP A 177 4.74 -7.29 -10.47
N THR A 178 3.90 -6.66 -9.67
CA THR A 178 3.17 -7.38 -8.62
C THR A 178 1.86 -6.68 -8.22
N MET A 179 1.08 -7.36 -7.38
CA MET A 179 -0.17 -6.86 -6.81
C MET A 179 0.06 -6.17 -5.47
N ASN A 180 -1.02 -5.58 -4.93
CA ASN A 180 -1.01 -4.87 -3.66
C ASN A 180 -1.28 -5.82 -2.47
N CYS A 181 -2.52 -5.85 -1.99
CA CYS A 181 -2.91 -6.59 -0.78
C CYS A 181 -3.70 -7.85 -1.10
N CYS A 182 -3.65 -8.86 -0.24
CA CYS A 182 -4.37 -10.12 -0.44
C CYS A 182 -5.00 -10.69 0.84
N LEU A 183 -5.98 -11.56 0.64
CA LEU A 183 -6.45 -12.56 1.60
C LEU A 183 -5.90 -13.91 1.15
N PHE A 184 -4.80 -14.33 1.73
CA PHE A 184 -4.09 -15.53 1.27
C PHE A 184 -4.77 -16.80 1.79
N ASP A 185 -5.00 -17.78 0.91
CA ASP A 185 -5.54 -19.08 1.31
C ASP A 185 -4.41 -20.00 1.80
N MET A 186 -4.12 -19.87 3.09
CA MET A 186 -3.09 -20.67 3.74
C MET A 186 -3.46 -22.15 3.80
N ASN A 187 -4.75 -22.49 3.97
CA ASN A 187 -5.20 -23.87 3.99
C ASN A 187 -4.99 -24.58 2.66
N ALA A 188 -5.30 -23.90 1.54
CA ALA A 188 -5.08 -24.47 0.20
C ALA A 188 -3.62 -24.83 -0.03
N VAL A 189 -2.68 -23.98 0.41
CA VAL A 189 -1.25 -24.24 0.25
C VAL A 189 -0.74 -25.35 1.17
N LEU A 190 -1.18 -25.38 2.44
CA LEU A 190 -0.66 -26.37 3.42
C LEU A 190 -1.17 -27.79 3.17
N THR A 191 -2.44 -27.91 2.67
CA THR A 191 -3.11 -29.22 2.55
C THR A 191 -2.46 -30.05 1.44
N GLY A 192 -1.97 -31.23 1.82
CA GLY A 192 -1.32 -32.18 0.91
C GLY A 192 0.15 -31.87 0.59
N GLY A 193 0.67 -30.75 1.05
CA GLY A 193 2.01 -30.26 0.75
C GLY A 193 2.08 -29.37 -0.48
N PHE A 194 3.23 -28.72 -0.69
CA PHE A 194 3.45 -27.72 -1.75
C PHE A 194 4.94 -27.59 -2.11
N GLU A 195 5.24 -26.93 -3.23
CA GLU A 195 6.61 -26.62 -3.64
C GLU A 195 6.98 -25.17 -3.29
N MET A 196 8.13 -24.96 -2.64
CA MET A 196 8.70 -23.64 -2.39
C MET A 196 10.23 -23.71 -2.49
N GLY A 197 10.82 -22.78 -3.24
CA GLY A 197 12.27 -22.71 -3.42
C GLY A 197 12.89 -23.96 -4.06
N ASN A 198 12.20 -24.60 -5.00
CA ASN A 198 12.54 -25.87 -5.65
C ASN A 198 12.64 -27.07 -4.68
N MET A 199 11.94 -26.99 -3.56
CA MET A 199 11.82 -28.08 -2.59
C MET A 199 10.35 -28.37 -2.30
N TRP A 200 10.04 -29.68 -2.15
CA TRP A 200 8.72 -30.11 -1.71
C TRP A 200 8.62 -30.04 -0.19
N TYR A 201 7.63 -29.32 0.29
CA TYR A 201 7.22 -29.24 1.70
C TYR A 201 6.06 -30.20 1.93
N ASN A 202 6.26 -31.22 2.76
CA ASN A 202 5.17 -32.09 3.16
C ASN A 202 4.22 -31.35 4.10
N GLU A 203 2.93 -31.74 4.10
CA GLU A 203 1.97 -31.22 5.06
C GLU A 203 2.45 -31.44 6.50
N PRO A 204 2.45 -30.40 7.35
CA PRO A 204 2.92 -30.49 8.73
C PRO A 204 2.15 -31.54 9.56
N LYS A 205 2.89 -32.24 10.43
CA LYS A 205 2.32 -33.26 11.33
C LYS A 205 2.20 -32.81 12.78
N THR A 206 2.74 -31.66 13.13
CA THR A 206 2.73 -31.07 14.47
C THR A 206 2.53 -29.56 14.38
N LEU A 207 2.15 -28.94 15.49
CA LEU A 207 1.89 -27.52 15.57
C LEU A 207 3.15 -26.67 15.39
N ASP A 208 4.27 -27.08 16.00
CA ASP A 208 5.57 -26.42 15.89
C ASP A 208 6.02 -26.32 14.42
N VAL A 209 6.00 -27.46 13.72
CA VAL A 209 6.35 -27.50 12.29
C VAL A 209 5.37 -26.68 11.44
N ALA A 210 4.07 -26.75 11.74
CA ALA A 210 3.07 -25.95 11.04
C ALA A 210 3.33 -24.45 11.23
N GLY A 211 3.65 -24.03 12.44
CA GLY A 211 4.00 -22.64 12.76
C GLY A 211 5.21 -22.15 11.99
N ASP A 212 6.27 -22.95 11.92
CA ASP A 212 7.47 -22.60 11.16
C ASP A 212 7.20 -22.51 9.66
N VAL A 213 6.51 -23.50 9.08
CA VAL A 213 6.17 -23.54 7.65
C VAL A 213 5.25 -22.37 7.27
N ILE A 214 4.23 -22.05 8.09
CA ILE A 214 3.37 -20.86 7.89
C ILE A 214 4.23 -19.59 7.89
N GLY A 215 5.16 -19.46 8.83
CA GLY A 215 6.09 -18.34 8.87
C GLY A 215 6.91 -18.20 7.61
N ASP A 216 7.43 -19.29 7.07
CA ASP A 216 8.21 -19.32 5.84
C ASP A 216 7.37 -18.99 4.60
N ILE A 217 6.13 -19.51 4.51
CA ILE A 217 5.16 -19.14 3.47
C ILE A 217 4.88 -17.63 3.49
N VAL A 218 4.61 -17.07 4.68
CA VAL A 218 4.34 -15.63 4.84
C VAL A 218 5.54 -14.81 4.37
N LEU A 219 6.75 -15.13 4.81
CA LEU A 219 7.96 -14.40 4.40
C LEU A 219 8.21 -14.50 2.90
N SER A 220 8.03 -15.68 2.31
CA SER A 220 8.24 -15.90 0.88
C SER A 220 7.16 -15.19 0.04
N ALA A 221 5.89 -15.46 0.29
CA ALA A 221 4.79 -14.89 -0.50
C ALA A 221 4.64 -13.37 -0.32
N ALA A 222 4.75 -12.85 0.92
CA ALA A 222 4.69 -11.42 1.18
C ALA A 222 5.84 -10.64 0.52
N SER A 223 7.00 -11.26 0.31
CA SER A 223 8.12 -10.62 -0.41
C SER A 223 7.86 -10.46 -1.91
N GLN A 224 6.87 -11.16 -2.47
CA GLN A 224 6.49 -11.09 -3.88
C GLN A 224 5.33 -10.11 -4.14
N GLN A 225 4.90 -9.35 -3.14
CA GLN A 225 3.88 -8.29 -3.27
C GLN A 225 4.31 -7.04 -2.50
N TYR A 226 3.64 -5.91 -2.72
CA TYR A 226 4.04 -4.65 -2.06
C TYR A 226 3.07 -4.18 -0.96
N GLY A 227 1.88 -4.74 -0.86
CA GLY A 227 0.89 -4.40 0.16
C GLY A 227 0.77 -5.45 1.27
N GLY A 228 -0.35 -5.41 1.99
CA GLY A 228 -0.60 -6.26 3.13
C GLY A 228 -0.88 -7.71 2.76
N PHE A 229 -0.29 -8.61 3.52
CA PHE A 229 -0.49 -10.06 3.43
C PHE A 229 -1.36 -10.52 4.61
N THR A 230 -2.60 -10.88 4.34
CA THR A 230 -3.55 -11.30 5.39
C THR A 230 -3.78 -12.79 5.37
N VAL A 231 -3.62 -13.43 6.53
CA VAL A 231 -4.03 -14.81 6.80
C VAL A 231 -5.36 -14.79 7.56
N PRO A 232 -6.49 -15.03 6.88
CA PRO A 232 -7.81 -15.03 7.54
C PRO A 232 -8.00 -16.23 8.46
N GLU A 233 -8.69 -16.02 9.58
CA GLU A 233 -9.13 -17.08 10.50
C GLU A 233 -8.01 -18.03 10.94
N VAL A 234 -6.85 -17.46 11.33
CA VAL A 234 -5.64 -18.22 11.65
C VAL A 234 -5.80 -19.20 12.81
N ASP A 235 -6.72 -18.93 13.73
CA ASP A 235 -7.11 -19.84 14.82
C ASP A 235 -7.64 -21.18 14.28
N LYS A 236 -8.46 -21.14 13.23
CA LYS A 236 -8.96 -22.33 12.55
C LYS A 236 -7.89 -23.06 11.75
N ILE A 237 -6.91 -22.33 11.23
CA ILE A 237 -5.77 -22.91 10.50
C ILE A 237 -4.83 -23.68 11.44
N LEU A 238 -4.57 -23.15 12.64
CA LEU A 238 -3.67 -23.79 13.62
C LEU A 238 -4.31 -24.97 14.35
N ALA A 239 -5.62 -24.95 14.55
CA ALA A 239 -6.32 -25.93 15.36
C ALA A 239 -6.14 -27.40 14.95
N PRO A 240 -6.17 -27.79 13.66
CA PRO A 240 -5.90 -29.15 13.23
C PRO A 240 -4.50 -29.63 13.63
N TYR A 241 -3.49 -28.77 13.51
CA TYR A 241 -2.11 -29.09 13.85
C TYR A 241 -1.91 -29.19 15.37
N ALA A 242 -2.57 -28.32 16.15
CA ALA A 242 -2.62 -28.44 17.59
C ALA A 242 -3.26 -29.78 18.04
N GLY A 243 -4.30 -30.22 17.34
CA GLY A 243 -4.90 -31.55 17.55
C GLY A 243 -3.96 -32.69 17.22
N LYS A 244 -3.19 -32.58 16.12
CA LYS A 244 -2.15 -33.59 15.78
C LYS A 244 -1.05 -33.65 16.85
N SER A 245 -0.54 -32.50 17.33
CA SER A 245 0.42 -32.45 18.45
C SER A 245 -0.14 -33.04 19.73
N PHE A 246 -1.36 -32.69 20.10
CA PHE A 246 -2.04 -33.23 21.27
C PHE A 246 -2.11 -34.77 21.24
N ASN A 247 -2.58 -35.33 20.15
CA ASN A 247 -2.67 -36.81 20.01
C ASN A 247 -1.29 -37.47 20.07
N LYS A 248 -0.26 -36.87 19.45
CA LYS A 248 1.12 -37.35 19.53
C LYS A 248 1.62 -37.37 20.98
N TYR A 249 1.35 -36.34 21.77
CA TYR A 249 1.77 -36.28 23.16
C TYR A 249 0.98 -37.31 24.03
N VAL A 250 -0.32 -37.42 23.84
CA VAL A 250 -1.14 -38.46 24.56
C VAL A 250 -0.57 -39.84 24.27
N GLU A 251 -0.34 -40.20 23.00
CA GLU A 251 0.22 -41.50 22.64
C GLU A 251 1.59 -41.71 23.29
N LYS A 252 2.49 -40.71 23.26
CA LYS A 252 3.79 -40.73 23.90
C LYS A 252 3.69 -41.03 25.40
N TYR A 253 2.81 -40.34 26.11
CA TYR A 253 2.66 -40.52 27.57
C TYR A 253 2.03 -41.85 27.94
N MET A 254 1.05 -42.32 27.19
CA MET A 254 0.45 -43.62 27.41
C MET A 254 1.43 -44.78 27.11
N THR A 255 2.17 -44.68 26.02
CA THR A 255 3.02 -45.79 25.56
C THR A 255 4.39 -45.80 26.23
N LYS A 256 5.06 -44.64 26.37
CA LYS A 256 6.43 -44.56 26.91
C LYS A 256 6.48 -44.31 28.40
N CYS A 257 5.51 -43.62 28.97
CA CYS A 257 5.44 -43.29 30.39
C CYS A 257 4.44 -44.16 31.13
N HIS A 258 3.68 -45.03 30.44
CA HIS A 258 2.66 -45.93 31.00
C HIS A 258 1.61 -45.21 31.84
N MET A 259 1.23 -43.98 31.43
CA MET A 259 0.25 -43.16 32.13
C MET A 259 -1.18 -43.59 31.80
N GLU A 260 -2.07 -43.39 32.75
CA GLU A 260 -3.49 -43.47 32.48
C GLU A 260 -3.92 -42.37 31.48
N LYS A 261 -4.91 -42.69 30.65
CA LYS A 261 -5.33 -41.80 29.55
C LYS A 261 -5.67 -40.38 30.04
N LYS A 262 -6.34 -40.24 31.16
CA LYS A 262 -6.75 -38.95 31.74
C LYS A 262 -5.53 -38.09 32.09
N ASP A 263 -4.52 -38.66 32.71
CA ASP A 263 -3.31 -37.96 33.12
C ASP A 263 -2.42 -37.63 31.90
N ALA A 264 -2.37 -38.56 30.94
CA ALA A 264 -1.70 -38.33 29.66
C ALA A 264 -2.34 -37.16 28.86
N GLU A 265 -3.68 -37.07 28.84
CA GLU A 265 -4.41 -35.97 28.19
C GLU A 265 -4.16 -34.63 28.91
N ALA A 266 -4.07 -34.61 30.23
CA ALA A 266 -3.79 -33.41 31.01
C ALA A 266 -2.39 -32.85 30.69
N LEU A 267 -1.37 -33.69 30.74
CA LEU A 267 0.02 -33.29 30.38
C LEU A 267 0.15 -32.93 28.92
N ALA A 268 -0.47 -33.67 28.02
CA ALA A 268 -0.48 -33.35 26.60
C ALA A 268 -1.13 -31.98 26.31
N TRP A 269 -2.12 -31.58 27.10
CA TRP A 269 -2.75 -30.26 27.02
C TRP A 269 -1.77 -29.16 27.44
N GLU A 270 -1.00 -29.35 28.51
CA GLU A 270 0.04 -28.39 28.93
C GLU A 270 1.13 -28.25 27.88
N ASP A 271 1.62 -29.35 27.27
CA ASP A 271 2.62 -29.33 26.21
C ASP A 271 2.12 -28.57 24.98
N VAL A 272 0.88 -28.78 24.53
CA VAL A 272 0.31 -28.09 23.37
C VAL A 272 0.11 -26.60 23.65
N GLN A 273 -0.25 -26.22 24.90
CA GLN A 273 -0.31 -24.81 25.28
C GLN A 273 1.06 -24.12 25.17
N GLU A 274 2.12 -24.75 25.65
CA GLU A 274 3.47 -24.20 25.56
C GLU A 274 3.96 -24.19 24.11
N GLU A 275 3.70 -25.26 23.33
CA GLU A 275 4.02 -25.33 21.90
C GLU A 275 3.32 -24.20 21.12
N MET A 276 2.02 -23.94 21.35
CA MET A 276 1.28 -22.85 20.74
C MET A 276 1.90 -21.49 21.07
N LYS A 277 2.29 -21.30 22.33
CA LYS A 277 2.93 -20.06 22.77
C LYS A 277 4.29 -19.85 22.07
N GLN A 278 5.10 -20.89 21.91
CA GLN A 278 6.39 -20.82 21.19
C GLN A 278 6.17 -20.47 19.70
N VAL A 279 5.19 -21.07 19.06
CA VAL A 279 4.81 -20.75 17.67
C VAL A 279 4.46 -19.26 17.51
N VAL A 280 3.55 -18.77 18.35
CA VAL A 280 3.12 -17.37 18.28
C VAL A 280 4.28 -16.41 18.56
N GLN A 281 5.10 -16.69 19.57
CA GLN A 281 6.26 -15.88 19.87
C GLN A 281 7.29 -15.90 18.72
N GLY A 282 7.50 -17.06 18.09
CA GLY A 282 8.33 -17.17 16.89
C GLY A 282 7.84 -16.29 15.74
N TRP A 283 6.52 -16.18 15.56
CA TRP A 283 5.95 -15.27 14.57
C TRP A 283 6.17 -13.80 14.91
N GLU A 284 6.05 -13.41 16.17
CA GLU A 284 6.35 -12.05 16.60
C GLU A 284 7.82 -11.67 16.30
N TYR A 285 8.76 -12.59 16.44
CA TYR A 285 10.15 -12.35 16.04
C TYR A 285 10.32 -12.29 14.52
N LYS A 286 9.80 -13.31 13.78
CA LYS A 286 9.94 -13.40 12.32
C LYS A 286 9.36 -12.16 11.61
N PHE A 287 8.16 -11.70 11.99
CA PHE A 287 7.46 -10.64 11.27
C PHE A 287 7.89 -9.21 11.67
N ASN A 288 8.70 -9.07 12.72
CA ASN A 288 9.32 -7.79 13.10
C ASN A 288 10.81 -7.70 12.71
N THR A 289 11.24 -8.56 11.79
CA THR A 289 12.61 -8.57 11.26
C THR A 289 12.58 -8.31 9.77
N VAL A 290 13.48 -7.45 9.29
CA VAL A 290 13.69 -7.25 7.85
C VAL A 290 14.44 -8.46 7.30
N ALA A 291 13.71 -9.46 6.85
CA ALA A 291 14.24 -10.75 6.42
C ALA A 291 14.49 -10.85 4.90
N SER A 292 14.06 -9.87 4.11
CA SER A 292 14.15 -9.90 2.65
C SER A 292 14.91 -8.71 2.08
N SER A 293 15.31 -8.83 0.81
CA SER A 293 15.91 -7.73 0.04
C SER A 293 14.92 -6.57 -0.24
N ARG A 294 13.63 -6.77 0.00
CA ARG A 294 12.60 -5.73 -0.08
C ARG A 294 12.85 -4.58 0.91
N GLY A 295 13.52 -4.84 2.02
CA GLY A 295 14.00 -3.82 2.94
C GLY A 295 12.95 -3.25 3.90
N ASP A 296 11.73 -3.79 3.91
CA ASP A 296 10.68 -3.48 4.87
C ASP A 296 10.27 -4.72 5.68
N TYR A 297 9.46 -4.51 6.71
CA TYR A 297 8.83 -5.60 7.44
C TYR A 297 7.75 -6.27 6.57
N PRO A 298 7.56 -7.59 6.68
CA PRO A 298 6.42 -8.25 6.03
C PRO A 298 5.13 -7.71 6.64
N PHE A 299 4.36 -6.96 5.86
CA PHE A 299 3.12 -6.32 6.33
C PHE A 299 2.01 -7.38 6.50
N THR A 300 2.16 -8.19 7.57
CA THR A 300 1.32 -9.35 7.83
C THR A 300 0.16 -8.98 8.75
N THR A 301 -1.04 -9.46 8.41
CA THR A 301 -2.26 -9.34 9.22
C THR A 301 -2.80 -10.74 9.51
N LEU A 302 -3.18 -11.00 10.75
CA LEU A 302 -3.86 -12.22 11.19
C LEU A 302 -5.26 -11.84 11.66
N SER A 303 -6.32 -12.47 11.12
CA SER A 303 -7.65 -12.39 11.71
C SER A 303 -8.01 -13.69 12.43
N PHE A 304 -8.75 -13.59 13.52
CA PHE A 304 -9.14 -14.71 14.39
C PHE A 304 -10.27 -14.31 15.34
N GLY A 305 -10.74 -15.24 16.15
CA GLY A 305 -11.68 -14.97 17.25
C GLY A 305 -13.03 -15.68 17.13
N LEU A 306 -13.36 -16.26 15.95
CA LEU A 306 -14.62 -16.98 15.75
C LEU A 306 -14.51 -18.48 16.01
N GLY A 307 -13.32 -18.98 16.29
CA GLY A 307 -13.08 -20.40 16.54
C GLY A 307 -13.66 -20.87 17.87
N ARG A 308 -14.42 -21.99 17.84
CA ARG A 308 -15.19 -22.49 18.98
C ARG A 308 -14.61 -23.74 19.62
N THR A 309 -13.82 -24.52 18.90
CA THR A 309 -13.16 -25.70 19.43
C THR A 309 -12.08 -25.33 20.45
N LYS A 310 -11.74 -26.29 21.36
CA LYS A 310 -10.71 -26.04 22.36
C LYS A 310 -9.37 -25.58 21.81
N PHE A 311 -8.98 -26.07 20.60
CA PHE A 311 -7.72 -25.71 19.97
C PHE A 311 -7.81 -24.34 19.26
N GLU A 312 -8.94 -23.99 18.65
CA GLU A 312 -9.19 -22.66 18.08
C GLU A 312 -9.20 -21.57 19.16
N LYS A 313 -9.90 -21.83 20.28
CA LYS A 313 -9.86 -20.94 21.46
C LYS A 313 -8.45 -20.79 22.02
N LEU A 314 -7.69 -21.90 22.11
CA LEU A 314 -6.31 -21.85 22.54
C LEU A 314 -5.46 -20.95 21.65
N ALA A 315 -5.57 -21.09 20.33
CA ALA A 315 -4.85 -20.26 19.38
C ALA A 315 -5.17 -18.77 19.57
N SER A 316 -6.47 -18.41 19.58
CA SER A 316 -6.93 -17.02 19.77
C SER A 316 -6.44 -16.42 21.09
N ILE A 317 -6.60 -17.12 22.21
CA ILE A 317 -6.17 -16.65 23.53
C ILE A 317 -4.63 -16.53 23.59
N THR A 318 -3.90 -17.48 23.01
CA THR A 318 -2.43 -17.44 23.02
C THR A 318 -1.89 -16.27 22.21
N ILE A 319 -2.41 -16.00 21.01
CA ILE A 319 -2.06 -14.83 20.20
C ILE A 319 -2.23 -13.53 21.01
N LEU A 320 -3.37 -13.39 21.68
CA LEU A 320 -3.66 -12.21 22.49
C LEU A 320 -2.74 -12.08 23.72
N LYS A 321 -2.49 -13.17 24.43
CA LYS A 321 -1.65 -13.17 25.64
C LYS A 321 -0.17 -12.89 25.31
N VAL A 322 0.36 -13.48 24.25
CA VAL A 322 1.74 -13.25 23.82
C VAL A 322 1.91 -11.78 23.44
N ARG A 323 1.01 -11.22 22.61
CA ARG A 323 1.02 -9.80 22.26
C ARG A 323 0.92 -8.87 23.47
N ALA A 324 0.00 -9.16 24.39
CA ALA A 324 -0.17 -8.38 25.63
C ALA A 324 1.06 -8.44 26.55
N GLY A 325 1.80 -9.55 26.52
CA GLY A 325 3.04 -9.72 27.27
C GLY A 325 4.21 -8.91 26.74
N GLY A 326 4.19 -8.56 25.47
CA GLY A 326 5.25 -7.85 24.77
C GLY A 326 6.57 -8.64 24.72
N GLU A 327 7.50 -8.17 23.90
CA GLU A 327 8.82 -8.76 23.71
C GLU A 327 9.93 -7.82 24.19
N GLY A 328 11.08 -8.36 24.55
CA GLY A 328 12.23 -7.59 25.02
C GLY A 328 12.90 -8.16 26.26
N LYS A 329 13.85 -7.40 26.82
CA LYS A 329 14.57 -7.77 28.04
C LYS A 329 13.64 -7.76 29.26
N LYS A 330 13.94 -8.59 30.25
CA LYS A 330 13.21 -8.60 31.53
C LYS A 330 13.17 -7.18 32.12
N GLY A 331 11.99 -6.69 32.44
CA GLY A 331 11.79 -5.34 32.99
C GLY A 331 11.69 -4.23 31.92
N ASN A 332 11.86 -4.55 30.62
CA ASN A 332 11.72 -3.59 29.53
C ASN A 332 11.12 -4.29 28.30
N LYS A 333 9.89 -4.79 28.46
CA LYS A 333 9.13 -5.41 27.36
C LYS A 333 8.24 -4.39 26.69
N LYS A 334 8.09 -4.51 25.35
CA LYS A 334 7.27 -3.62 24.51
C LYS A 334 6.40 -4.46 23.60
N PRO A 335 5.19 -4.00 23.22
CA PRO A 335 4.43 -4.63 22.15
C PRO A 335 5.22 -4.58 20.84
N VAL A 336 5.10 -5.63 20.04
CA VAL A 336 5.63 -5.64 18.67
C VAL A 336 4.59 -5.07 17.69
N LEU A 337 5.03 -4.63 16.51
CA LEU A 337 4.16 -4.03 15.50
C LEU A 337 3.44 -5.08 14.66
N PHE A 338 4.13 -6.15 14.28
CA PHE A 338 3.63 -7.21 13.41
C PHE A 338 3.65 -8.59 14.09
N PRO A 339 2.74 -9.51 13.70
CA PRO A 339 1.63 -9.28 12.76
C PRO A 339 0.60 -8.30 13.30
N LYS A 340 -0.07 -7.54 12.42
CA LYS A 340 -1.28 -6.81 12.78
C LYS A 340 -2.36 -7.83 13.18
N LEU A 341 -3.03 -7.59 14.29
CA LEU A 341 -4.07 -8.48 14.82
C LEU A 341 -5.45 -7.89 14.57
N VAL A 342 -6.38 -8.71 14.07
CA VAL A 342 -7.77 -8.34 13.83
C VAL A 342 -8.68 -9.34 14.53
N PHE A 343 -9.46 -8.86 15.48
CA PHE A 343 -10.44 -9.67 16.21
C PHE A 343 -11.79 -9.63 15.48
N LEU A 344 -12.28 -10.79 15.08
CA LEU A 344 -13.58 -10.98 14.44
C LEU A 344 -14.65 -11.09 15.54
N TYR A 345 -15.42 -10.02 15.74
CA TYR A 345 -16.37 -9.94 16.83
C TYR A 345 -17.78 -10.34 16.38
N ASP A 346 -18.35 -11.37 17.02
CA ASP A 346 -19.75 -11.77 16.93
C ASP A 346 -20.41 -11.65 18.31
N LYS A 347 -21.39 -10.76 18.47
CA LYS A 347 -22.07 -10.54 19.77
C LYS A 347 -22.78 -11.77 20.31
N ASN A 348 -23.17 -12.71 19.45
CA ASN A 348 -23.81 -13.95 19.87
C ASN A 348 -22.80 -14.95 20.44
N LEU A 349 -21.51 -14.80 20.19
CA LEU A 349 -20.41 -15.63 20.68
C LEU A 349 -19.62 -14.96 21.79
N HIS A 350 -19.42 -13.65 21.72
CA HIS A 350 -18.49 -12.88 22.56
C HIS A 350 -19.18 -12.02 23.64
N GLY A 351 -20.50 -11.93 23.59
CA GLY A 351 -21.25 -11.15 24.58
C GLY A 351 -21.21 -11.77 25.99
N PRO A 352 -21.69 -11.05 27.01
CA PRO A 352 -21.72 -11.52 28.38
C PRO A 352 -22.44 -12.87 28.52
N GLY A 353 -21.81 -13.84 29.19
CA GLY A 353 -22.31 -15.20 29.36
C GLY A 353 -22.32 -16.08 28.11
N LYS A 354 -21.67 -15.64 27.02
CA LYS A 354 -21.57 -16.40 25.77
C LYS A 354 -20.32 -17.27 25.71
N GLU A 355 -20.30 -18.20 24.76
CA GLU A 355 -19.30 -19.28 24.63
C GLU A 355 -17.86 -18.78 24.52
N LEU A 356 -17.64 -17.62 23.89
CA LEU A 356 -16.32 -17.02 23.63
C LEU A 356 -16.09 -15.71 24.40
N GLU A 357 -16.80 -15.50 25.50
CA GLU A 357 -16.61 -14.34 26.37
C GLU A 357 -15.16 -14.25 26.89
N ASP A 358 -14.55 -15.38 27.23
CA ASP A 358 -13.15 -15.46 27.68
C ASP A 358 -12.14 -15.01 26.61
N VAL A 359 -12.42 -15.33 25.36
CA VAL A 359 -11.60 -14.87 24.19
C VAL A 359 -11.75 -13.35 24.02
N PHE A 360 -12.97 -12.84 24.14
CA PHE A 360 -13.22 -11.39 24.07
C PHE A 360 -12.51 -10.62 25.19
N GLU A 361 -12.61 -11.11 26.45
CA GLU A 361 -11.94 -10.48 27.60
C GLU A 361 -10.41 -10.47 27.43
N ALA A 362 -9.83 -11.54 26.88
CA ALA A 362 -8.41 -11.58 26.54
C ALA A 362 -8.06 -10.54 25.44
N GLY A 363 -8.95 -10.33 24.48
CA GLY A 363 -8.80 -9.31 23.44
C GLY A 363 -8.82 -7.89 24.02
N VAL A 364 -9.76 -7.58 24.91
CA VAL A 364 -9.84 -6.27 25.60
C VAL A 364 -8.59 -6.03 26.44
N GLU A 365 -8.13 -7.03 27.17
CA GLU A 365 -6.88 -6.98 27.94
C GLU A 365 -5.68 -6.66 27.03
N CYS A 366 -5.59 -7.33 25.88
CA CYS A 366 -4.53 -7.11 24.90
C CYS A 366 -4.61 -5.70 24.31
N SER A 367 -5.79 -5.23 23.90
CA SER A 367 -5.98 -3.88 23.38
C SER A 367 -5.57 -2.80 24.38
N SER A 368 -5.85 -3.01 25.66
CA SER A 368 -5.49 -2.05 26.71
C SER A 368 -3.97 -1.89 26.91
N LYS A 369 -3.17 -2.87 26.46
CA LYS A 369 -1.71 -2.88 26.62
C LYS A 369 -0.94 -2.60 25.35
N SER A 370 -1.50 -2.95 24.18
CA SER A 370 -0.76 -2.96 22.93
C SER A 370 -1.46 -2.24 21.78
N MET A 371 -2.63 -1.65 21.99
CA MET A 371 -3.52 -1.10 20.96
C MET A 371 -3.98 -2.13 19.88
N TYR A 372 -3.61 -3.38 20.00
CA TYR A 372 -4.10 -4.51 19.21
C TYR A 372 -4.87 -5.51 20.10
N PRO A 373 -5.81 -6.26 19.57
CA PRO A 373 -6.25 -6.30 18.18
C PRO A 373 -7.10 -5.09 17.78
N ASP A 374 -7.17 -4.81 16.46
CA ASP A 374 -8.26 -4.05 15.88
C ASP A 374 -9.51 -4.91 15.84
N TRP A 375 -10.68 -4.30 15.95
CA TRP A 375 -11.96 -5.00 16.17
C TRP A 375 -12.83 -4.91 14.92
N LEU A 376 -13.25 -6.04 14.37
CA LEU A 376 -14.12 -6.10 13.19
C LEU A 376 -15.48 -6.67 13.57
N SER A 377 -16.55 -5.90 13.36
CA SER A 377 -17.91 -6.34 13.64
C SER A 377 -18.41 -7.32 12.59
N MET A 378 -18.83 -8.50 13.07
CA MET A 378 -19.47 -9.54 12.25
C MET A 378 -21.00 -9.54 12.42
N THR A 379 -21.54 -8.83 13.41
CA THR A 379 -22.97 -8.86 13.77
C THR A 379 -23.59 -7.48 13.94
N GLY A 380 -22.86 -6.40 13.70
CA GLY A 380 -23.39 -5.05 13.66
C GLY A 380 -24.16 -4.77 12.36
N GLU A 381 -24.25 -3.51 12.01
CA GLU A 381 -24.87 -3.08 10.75
C GLU A 381 -23.86 -3.14 9.58
N GLY A 382 -24.37 -3.11 8.34
CA GLY A 382 -23.60 -2.93 7.14
C GLY A 382 -23.27 -4.21 6.37
N TYR A 383 -22.46 -4.00 5.32
CA TYR A 383 -22.14 -5.01 4.31
C TYR A 383 -21.43 -6.25 4.86
N ILE A 384 -20.42 -6.07 5.73
CA ILE A 384 -19.59 -7.17 6.26
C ILE A 384 -20.45 -8.09 7.11
N ALA A 385 -21.26 -7.53 8.02
CA ALA A 385 -22.18 -8.27 8.86
C ALA A 385 -23.27 -8.97 8.03
N SER A 386 -23.75 -8.33 6.97
CA SER A 386 -24.75 -8.94 6.08
C SER A 386 -24.20 -10.18 5.36
N MET A 387 -22.96 -10.14 4.86
CA MET A 387 -22.31 -11.30 4.23
C MET A 387 -22.09 -12.44 5.22
N TYR A 388 -21.68 -12.13 6.44
CA TYR A 388 -21.51 -13.14 7.48
C TYR A 388 -22.85 -13.76 7.88
N LYS A 389 -23.87 -12.95 8.12
CA LYS A 389 -25.21 -13.43 8.51
C LYS A 389 -25.86 -14.29 7.42
N GLN A 390 -25.75 -13.88 6.15
CA GLN A 390 -26.44 -14.54 5.05
C GLN A 390 -25.70 -15.78 4.53
N TYR A 391 -24.37 -15.74 4.46
CA TYR A 391 -23.56 -16.77 3.82
C TYR A 391 -22.57 -17.46 4.76
N GLY A 392 -22.45 -17.02 6.00
CA GLY A 392 -21.42 -17.52 6.92
C GLY A 392 -19.99 -17.18 6.49
N LYS A 393 -19.82 -16.20 5.60
CA LYS A 393 -18.52 -15.84 5.03
C LYS A 393 -17.91 -14.65 5.74
N VAL A 394 -16.66 -14.81 6.14
CA VAL A 394 -15.88 -13.76 6.79
C VAL A 394 -15.19 -12.89 5.73
N ILE A 395 -15.32 -11.57 5.86
CA ILE A 395 -14.58 -10.60 5.06
C ILE A 395 -13.52 -9.97 5.96
N SER A 396 -12.32 -10.53 5.97
CA SER A 396 -11.19 -9.94 6.70
C SER A 396 -10.65 -8.70 5.96
N PRO A 397 -10.10 -7.71 6.69
CA PRO A 397 -9.40 -6.61 6.05
C PRO A 397 -8.07 -7.09 5.48
N MET A 398 -7.67 -6.54 4.33
CA MET A 398 -6.34 -6.72 3.76
C MET A 398 -5.43 -5.59 4.22
N GLY A 399 -4.28 -5.93 4.80
CA GLY A 399 -3.30 -4.96 5.26
C GLY A 399 -3.90 -3.94 6.23
N CYS A 400 -3.90 -2.64 5.84
CA CYS A 400 -4.36 -1.56 6.70
C CYS A 400 -5.87 -1.60 6.93
N ARG A 401 -6.66 -1.57 5.84
CA ARG A 401 -8.12 -1.37 5.87
C ARG A 401 -8.87 -1.77 4.60
N ALA A 402 -8.21 -2.38 3.60
CA ALA A 402 -8.85 -2.72 2.35
C ALA A 402 -9.84 -3.89 2.51
N PHE A 403 -10.98 -3.79 1.87
CA PHE A 403 -12.00 -4.83 1.81
C PHE A 403 -12.31 -5.21 0.37
N LEU A 404 -12.69 -6.46 0.16
CA LEU A 404 -13.10 -7.00 -1.13
C LEU A 404 -14.61 -6.92 -1.31
N SER A 405 -15.05 -6.49 -2.50
CA SER A 405 -16.42 -6.71 -2.95
C SER A 405 -16.66 -8.19 -3.24
N PRO A 406 -17.92 -8.70 -3.21
CA PRO A 406 -18.18 -10.10 -3.49
C PRO A 406 -17.76 -10.48 -4.92
N TRP A 407 -17.13 -11.64 -5.02
CA TRP A 407 -16.99 -12.40 -6.26
C TRP A 407 -17.77 -13.69 -6.08
N TRP A 408 -18.68 -13.99 -7.00
CA TRP A 408 -19.58 -15.11 -6.87
C TRP A 408 -19.00 -16.34 -7.54
N GLU A 409 -19.08 -17.47 -6.88
CA GLU A 409 -18.48 -18.74 -7.33
C GLU A 409 -18.95 -19.12 -8.74
N LYS A 410 -20.26 -18.99 -9.02
CA LYS A 410 -20.87 -19.32 -10.31
C LYS A 410 -20.98 -18.09 -11.23
N GLY A 411 -21.38 -16.96 -10.70
CA GLY A 411 -21.74 -15.78 -11.47
C GLY A 411 -20.64 -14.73 -11.64
N GLY A 412 -19.53 -14.86 -10.93
CA GLY A 412 -18.43 -13.91 -11.02
C GLY A 412 -18.79 -12.53 -10.43
N LEU A 413 -18.94 -11.52 -11.27
CA LEU A 413 -19.28 -10.15 -10.87
C LEU A 413 -20.68 -10.01 -10.28
N LYS A 414 -21.61 -10.81 -10.71
CA LYS A 414 -23.01 -10.78 -10.28
C LYS A 414 -23.44 -12.18 -9.85
N LYS A 415 -24.24 -12.24 -8.79
CA LYS A 415 -24.83 -13.49 -8.30
C LYS A 415 -25.62 -14.17 -9.43
N ALA A 416 -25.33 -15.45 -9.70
CA ALA A 416 -26.02 -16.21 -10.74
C ALA A 416 -27.43 -16.66 -10.30
N ASP A 417 -27.55 -17.16 -9.06
CA ASP A 417 -28.77 -17.66 -8.47
C ASP A 417 -28.71 -17.61 -6.93
N GLU A 418 -29.81 -17.98 -6.23
CA GLU A 418 -29.88 -17.92 -4.77
C GLU A 418 -28.92 -18.90 -4.06
N THR A 419 -28.39 -19.89 -4.74
CA THR A 419 -27.44 -20.88 -4.21
C THR A 419 -25.98 -20.46 -4.43
N ASP A 420 -25.75 -19.34 -5.15
CA ASP A 420 -24.41 -18.87 -5.45
C ASP A 420 -23.75 -18.27 -4.19
N MET A 421 -22.51 -18.63 -3.94
CA MET A 421 -21.77 -18.26 -2.73
C MET A 421 -20.69 -17.23 -3.05
N PRO A 422 -20.52 -16.22 -2.18
CA PRO A 422 -19.44 -15.26 -2.35
C PRO A 422 -18.10 -15.84 -1.88
N ILE A 423 -17.03 -15.51 -2.61
CA ILE A 423 -15.66 -15.91 -2.31
C ILE A 423 -14.85 -14.66 -1.93
N PHE A 424 -14.10 -14.72 -0.82
CA PHE A 424 -13.21 -13.65 -0.36
C PHE A 424 -11.77 -14.14 -0.18
N VAL A 425 -11.57 -15.28 0.48
CA VAL A 425 -10.24 -15.88 0.67
C VAL A 425 -9.63 -16.29 -0.68
N GLY A 426 -8.33 -16.12 -0.82
CA GLY A 426 -7.62 -16.33 -2.08
C GLY A 426 -7.74 -15.17 -3.09
N ARG A 427 -8.30 -14.03 -2.69
CA ARG A 427 -8.46 -12.87 -3.59
C ARG A 427 -7.57 -11.70 -3.19
N PHE A 428 -7.37 -10.77 -4.12
CA PHE A 428 -6.41 -9.69 -3.95
C PHE A 428 -6.84 -8.38 -4.62
N ASN A 429 -6.11 -7.31 -4.28
CA ASN A 429 -6.26 -5.98 -4.85
C ASN A 429 -5.03 -5.65 -5.71
N ILE A 430 -5.23 -5.02 -6.87
CA ILE A 430 -4.14 -4.63 -7.77
C ILE A 430 -3.55 -3.24 -7.47
N GLY A 431 -4.13 -2.52 -6.50
CA GLY A 431 -3.64 -1.22 -6.07
C GLY A 431 -4.69 -0.11 -6.09
N ALA A 432 -4.31 1.01 -5.49
CA ALA A 432 -5.15 2.19 -5.35
C ALA A 432 -4.58 3.39 -6.11
N VAL A 433 -5.47 4.26 -6.58
CA VAL A 433 -5.16 5.61 -7.05
C VAL A 433 -6.12 6.55 -6.35
N SER A 434 -5.60 7.55 -5.65
CA SER A 434 -6.39 8.43 -4.80
C SER A 434 -6.64 9.79 -5.42
N LEU A 435 -7.84 10.30 -5.24
CA LEU A 435 -8.27 11.66 -5.55
C LEU A 435 -7.94 12.59 -4.38
N HIS A 436 -7.44 13.77 -4.68
CA HIS A 436 -7.33 14.87 -3.73
C HIS A 436 -8.52 15.81 -3.94
N LEU A 437 -9.59 15.58 -3.19
CA LEU A 437 -10.90 16.17 -3.45
C LEU A 437 -10.92 17.72 -3.38
N PRO A 438 -10.30 18.39 -2.38
CA PRO A 438 -10.29 19.87 -2.37
C PRO A 438 -9.52 20.46 -3.55
N MET A 439 -8.47 19.77 -4.04
CA MET A 439 -7.72 20.21 -5.22
C MET A 439 -8.59 20.23 -6.48
N ILE A 440 -9.49 19.24 -6.62
CA ILE A 440 -10.45 19.13 -7.72
C ILE A 440 -11.52 20.23 -7.63
N LEU A 441 -12.03 20.52 -6.43
CA LEU A 441 -13.00 21.61 -6.21
C LEU A 441 -12.38 22.98 -6.50
N ALA A 442 -11.13 23.21 -6.07
CA ALA A 442 -10.42 24.45 -6.34
C ALA A 442 -10.23 24.66 -7.86
N LYS A 443 -9.90 23.58 -8.60
CA LYS A 443 -9.80 23.61 -10.07
C LYS A 443 -11.15 23.93 -10.73
N ALA A 444 -12.22 23.31 -10.28
CA ALA A 444 -13.56 23.56 -10.82
C ALA A 444 -13.94 25.05 -10.68
N ARG A 445 -13.64 25.66 -9.51
CA ARG A 445 -13.84 27.10 -9.28
C ARG A 445 -12.95 27.98 -10.16
N GLU A 446 -11.67 27.63 -10.29
CA GLU A 446 -10.72 28.35 -11.16
C GLU A 446 -11.18 28.35 -12.63
N GLU A 447 -11.69 27.22 -13.12
CA GLU A 447 -12.16 27.06 -14.49
C GLU A 447 -13.63 27.46 -14.70
N SER A 448 -14.34 27.86 -13.64
CA SER A 448 -15.79 28.16 -13.66
C SER A 448 -16.62 27.00 -14.22
N LYS A 449 -16.24 25.76 -13.87
CA LYS A 449 -16.92 24.51 -14.24
C LYS A 449 -17.67 23.92 -13.06
N ASP A 450 -18.60 23.02 -13.37
CA ASP A 450 -19.23 22.18 -12.36
C ASP A 450 -18.19 21.24 -11.72
N PHE A 451 -18.29 21.06 -10.40
CA PHE A 451 -17.37 20.20 -9.66
C PHE A 451 -17.42 18.74 -10.13
N PHE A 452 -18.60 18.21 -10.38
CA PHE A 452 -18.78 16.83 -10.79
C PHE A 452 -18.28 16.58 -12.22
N GLU A 453 -18.34 17.59 -13.09
CA GLU A 453 -17.70 17.50 -14.42
C GLU A 453 -16.19 17.35 -14.31
N VAL A 454 -15.53 18.14 -13.45
CA VAL A 454 -14.09 18.04 -13.24
C VAL A 454 -13.72 16.75 -12.51
N LEU A 455 -14.54 16.30 -11.56
CA LEU A 455 -14.35 15.03 -10.85
C LEU A 455 -14.46 13.85 -11.83
N ASP A 456 -15.41 13.86 -12.75
CA ASP A 456 -15.55 12.82 -13.79
C ASP A 456 -14.31 12.68 -14.66
N TYR A 457 -13.66 13.79 -15.01
CA TYR A 457 -12.40 13.74 -15.76
C TYR A 457 -11.34 12.94 -15.00
N TYR A 458 -11.12 13.22 -13.71
CA TYR A 458 -10.12 12.49 -12.92
C TYR A 458 -10.54 11.06 -12.60
N LEU A 459 -11.81 10.77 -12.40
CA LEU A 459 -12.33 9.40 -12.26
C LEU A 459 -12.05 8.57 -13.51
N ASN A 460 -12.30 9.13 -14.70
CA ASN A 460 -11.99 8.45 -15.96
C ASN A 460 -10.48 8.27 -16.16
N LEU A 461 -9.65 9.23 -15.76
CA LEU A 461 -8.20 9.11 -15.83
C LEU A 461 -7.70 7.95 -14.96
N ILE A 462 -8.21 7.81 -13.74
CA ILE A 462 -7.91 6.69 -12.84
C ILE A 462 -8.41 5.36 -13.44
N ARG A 463 -9.62 5.34 -14.00
CA ARG A 463 -10.17 4.15 -14.67
C ARG A 463 -9.25 3.65 -15.77
N GLN A 464 -8.78 4.53 -16.66
CA GLN A 464 -7.86 4.16 -17.74
C GLN A 464 -6.54 3.61 -17.22
N LEU A 465 -6.01 4.18 -16.15
CA LEU A 465 -4.81 3.69 -15.49
C LEU A 465 -5.03 2.28 -14.90
N HIS A 466 -6.17 2.03 -14.27
CA HIS A 466 -6.53 0.70 -13.76
C HIS A 466 -6.68 -0.33 -14.89
N ILE A 467 -7.39 -0.01 -15.98
CA ILE A 467 -7.54 -0.90 -17.14
C ILE A 467 -6.17 -1.30 -17.70
N ARG A 468 -5.26 -0.31 -17.85
CA ARG A 468 -3.89 -0.56 -18.32
C ARG A 468 -3.11 -1.42 -17.33
N THR A 469 -3.28 -1.21 -16.02
CA THR A 469 -2.65 -2.03 -14.98
C THR A 469 -3.12 -3.50 -15.06
N TYR A 470 -4.43 -3.74 -15.22
CA TYR A 470 -4.97 -5.08 -15.43
C TYR A 470 -4.37 -5.77 -16.67
N ALA A 471 -4.32 -5.05 -17.79
CA ALA A 471 -3.75 -5.58 -19.02
C ALA A 471 -2.28 -5.95 -18.86
N TYR A 472 -1.50 -5.09 -18.20
CA TYR A 472 -0.08 -5.29 -17.97
C TYR A 472 0.21 -6.44 -17.03
N LEU A 473 -0.43 -6.48 -15.86
CA LEU A 473 -0.27 -7.56 -14.88
C LEU A 473 -0.69 -8.91 -15.47
N GLY A 474 -1.72 -8.93 -16.31
CA GLY A 474 -2.18 -10.15 -16.96
C GLY A 474 -1.15 -10.85 -17.87
N GLU A 475 -0.11 -10.13 -18.28
CA GLU A 475 1.00 -10.69 -19.07
C GLU A 475 2.10 -11.34 -18.23
N LEU A 476 2.10 -11.14 -16.90
CA LEU A 476 3.06 -11.77 -16.00
C LEU A 476 2.87 -13.28 -15.97
N ARG A 477 3.97 -14.00 -15.74
CA ARG A 477 3.96 -15.46 -15.60
C ARG A 477 3.68 -15.86 -14.15
N ALA A 478 3.05 -17.02 -13.97
CA ALA A 478 2.75 -17.54 -12.64
C ALA A 478 4.00 -17.81 -11.79
N SER A 479 5.14 -18.04 -12.43
CA SER A 479 6.44 -18.19 -11.76
C SER A 479 6.90 -16.96 -10.98
N THR A 480 6.25 -15.79 -11.11
CA THR A 480 6.61 -14.57 -10.36
C THR A 480 6.18 -14.63 -8.89
N ASN A 481 5.14 -15.39 -8.56
CA ASN A 481 4.74 -15.67 -7.17
C ASN A 481 4.14 -17.08 -7.08
N PRO A 482 4.98 -18.14 -7.03
CA PRO A 482 4.53 -19.54 -7.12
C PRO A 482 3.52 -19.92 -6.05
N LEU A 483 3.73 -19.53 -4.79
CA LEU A 483 2.81 -19.87 -3.69
C LEU A 483 1.40 -19.34 -3.92
N ALA A 484 1.28 -18.15 -4.49
CA ALA A 484 -0.01 -17.54 -4.79
C ALA A 484 -0.64 -18.09 -6.07
N TYR A 485 0.16 -18.28 -7.14
CA TYR A 485 -0.35 -18.55 -8.49
C TYR A 485 -0.27 -20.01 -8.92
N CYS A 486 0.61 -20.82 -8.30
CA CYS A 486 0.78 -22.22 -8.65
C CYS A 486 0.34 -23.18 -7.54
N GLU A 487 0.50 -22.79 -6.26
CA GLU A 487 0.25 -23.67 -5.11
C GLU A 487 -1.11 -23.37 -4.40
N GLY A 488 -1.99 -22.61 -5.03
CA GLY A 488 -3.36 -22.39 -4.56
C GLY A 488 -3.55 -21.27 -3.54
N GLY A 489 -2.53 -20.47 -3.23
CA GLY A 489 -2.65 -19.33 -2.32
C GLY A 489 -3.67 -18.28 -2.81
N PHE A 490 -3.92 -18.22 -4.14
CA PHE A 490 -4.99 -17.43 -4.72
C PHE A 490 -6.04 -18.29 -5.42
N LEU A 491 -7.27 -17.76 -5.49
CA LEU A 491 -8.39 -18.37 -6.17
C LEU A 491 -8.05 -18.68 -7.65
N GLY A 492 -8.12 -19.95 -8.02
CA GLY A 492 -7.67 -20.42 -9.35
C GLY A 492 -6.15 -20.52 -9.50
N GLY A 493 -5.39 -20.33 -8.43
CA GLY A 493 -3.91 -20.33 -8.37
C GLY A 493 -3.26 -21.70 -8.45
N HIS A 494 -3.67 -22.53 -9.42
CA HIS A 494 -3.06 -23.82 -9.78
C HIS A 494 -2.52 -23.77 -11.21
N LEU A 495 -1.93 -22.64 -11.59
CA LEU A 495 -1.36 -22.41 -12.90
C LEU A 495 0.01 -23.09 -13.02
N LYS A 496 0.40 -23.44 -14.24
CA LYS A 496 1.80 -23.83 -14.51
C LYS A 496 2.70 -22.59 -14.40
N PRO A 497 3.95 -22.72 -13.97
CA PRO A 497 4.88 -21.58 -13.84
C PRO A 497 5.02 -20.73 -15.12
N SER A 498 4.84 -21.32 -16.29
CA SER A 498 4.89 -20.65 -17.61
C SER A 498 3.63 -19.92 -18.00
N ASP A 499 2.50 -20.20 -17.36
CA ASP A 499 1.20 -19.64 -17.72
C ASP A 499 1.12 -18.15 -17.30
N LYS A 500 0.30 -17.39 -18.01
CA LYS A 500 0.01 -16.00 -17.67
C LYS A 500 -1.06 -15.93 -16.58
N ILE A 501 -0.95 -14.95 -15.68
CA ILE A 501 -1.88 -14.81 -14.54
C ILE A 501 -3.20 -14.10 -14.90
N LYS A 502 -3.44 -13.83 -16.18
CA LYS A 502 -4.60 -13.05 -16.66
C LYS A 502 -5.94 -13.53 -16.10
N SER A 503 -6.15 -14.85 -16.00
CA SER A 503 -7.38 -15.45 -15.48
C SER A 503 -7.60 -15.18 -13.99
N LEU A 504 -6.54 -15.01 -13.21
CA LEU A 504 -6.63 -14.71 -11.76
C LEU A 504 -7.10 -13.27 -11.50
N LEU A 505 -6.90 -12.39 -12.48
CA LEU A 505 -7.25 -10.97 -12.36
C LEU A 505 -8.75 -10.70 -12.49
N ASP A 506 -9.55 -11.67 -12.92
CA ASP A 506 -11.00 -11.48 -13.07
C ASP A 506 -11.68 -11.24 -11.71
N SER A 507 -11.20 -11.90 -10.66
CA SER A 507 -11.68 -11.73 -9.29
C SER A 507 -10.98 -10.62 -8.50
N ALA A 508 -9.95 -9.99 -9.07
CA ALA A 508 -9.20 -8.92 -8.40
C ALA A 508 -9.97 -7.60 -8.36
N THR A 509 -9.66 -6.78 -7.37
CA THR A 509 -10.28 -5.45 -7.19
C THR A 509 -9.25 -4.35 -7.46
N ALA A 510 -9.66 -3.24 -8.11
CA ALA A 510 -8.91 -2.00 -8.15
C ALA A 510 -9.63 -0.92 -7.33
N SER A 511 -8.86 -0.04 -6.68
CA SER A 511 -9.41 0.91 -5.73
C SER A 511 -9.28 2.36 -6.22
N PHE A 512 -10.40 3.09 -6.13
CA PHE A 512 -10.47 4.54 -6.27
C PHE A 512 -10.37 5.13 -4.87
N GLY A 513 -9.21 5.70 -4.53
CA GLY A 513 -8.97 6.28 -3.23
C GLY A 513 -9.55 7.67 -3.10
N ILE A 514 -9.87 8.07 -1.87
CA ILE A 514 -10.24 9.45 -1.53
C ILE A 514 -9.40 9.96 -0.37
N THR A 515 -9.09 11.24 -0.37
CA THR A 515 -8.40 11.95 0.71
C THR A 515 -9.02 13.32 0.94
N ALA A 516 -8.80 13.86 2.14
CA ALA A 516 -9.14 15.24 2.47
C ALA A 516 -10.64 15.57 2.30
N LEU A 517 -11.52 14.67 2.76
CA LEU A 517 -12.96 14.88 2.65
C LEU A 517 -13.42 16.04 3.54
N ASN A 518 -12.79 16.24 4.69
CA ASN A 518 -13.06 17.38 5.57
C ASN A 518 -12.70 18.69 4.87
N GLU A 519 -11.54 18.80 4.27
CA GLU A 519 -11.10 19.99 3.57
C GLU A 519 -11.90 20.26 2.28
N LEU A 520 -12.49 19.22 1.67
CA LEU A 520 -13.48 19.39 0.60
C LEU A 520 -14.71 20.13 1.12
N GLN A 521 -15.25 19.70 2.26
CA GLN A 521 -16.43 20.32 2.89
C GLN A 521 -16.13 21.74 3.34
N GLU A 522 -14.98 21.96 3.99
CA GLU A 522 -14.50 23.28 4.41
C GLU A 522 -14.33 24.23 3.21
N LEU A 523 -13.68 23.78 2.16
CA LEU A 523 -13.53 24.58 0.94
C LEU A 523 -14.88 24.89 0.30
N TYR A 524 -15.85 23.97 0.37
CA TYR A 524 -17.17 24.14 -0.23
C TYR A 524 -17.99 25.25 0.45
N ASN A 525 -18.09 25.24 1.77
CA ASN A 525 -19.00 26.16 2.49
C ASN A 525 -18.46 26.68 3.84
N GLY A 526 -17.18 26.46 4.16
CA GLY A 526 -16.56 26.96 5.39
C GLY A 526 -16.99 26.22 6.66
N LYS A 527 -17.42 24.95 6.52
CA LYS A 527 -17.83 24.10 7.65
C LYS A 527 -17.10 22.76 7.62
N SER A 528 -16.70 22.25 8.79
CA SER A 528 -16.08 20.94 8.92
C SER A 528 -17.10 19.79 8.75
N LEU A 529 -16.59 18.54 8.65
CA LEU A 529 -17.46 17.34 8.66
C LEU A 529 -18.24 17.18 9.99
N VAL A 530 -17.75 17.78 11.07
CA VAL A 530 -18.44 17.78 12.36
C VAL A 530 -19.67 18.69 12.32
N GLU A 531 -19.57 19.86 11.67
CA GLU A 531 -20.61 20.88 11.59
C GLU A 531 -21.63 20.59 10.47
N ASP A 532 -21.16 20.09 9.34
CA ASP A 532 -21.97 19.79 8.16
C ASP A 532 -21.49 18.43 7.57
N GLY A 533 -21.31 18.30 6.29
CA GLY A 533 -20.84 17.11 5.59
C GLY A 533 -21.82 16.63 4.52
N GLU A 534 -22.83 17.42 4.19
CA GLU A 534 -23.81 17.06 3.14
C GLU A 534 -23.14 17.02 1.76
N PHE A 535 -22.29 18.00 1.43
CA PHE A 535 -21.58 18.00 0.16
C PHE A 535 -20.55 16.85 0.06
N ALA A 536 -19.89 16.54 1.18
CA ALA A 536 -19.01 15.36 1.27
C ALA A 536 -19.79 14.06 1.02
N LEU A 537 -20.98 13.93 1.59
CA LEU A 537 -21.86 12.78 1.42
C LEU A 537 -22.37 12.64 -0.03
N GLU A 538 -22.80 13.74 -0.64
CA GLU A 538 -23.18 13.83 -2.05
C GLU A 538 -22.03 13.39 -2.95
N THR A 539 -20.82 13.90 -2.69
CA THR A 539 -19.61 13.54 -3.45
C THR A 539 -19.33 12.05 -3.40
N LEU A 540 -19.38 11.41 -2.22
CA LEU A 540 -19.15 9.97 -2.09
C LEU A 540 -20.23 9.13 -2.78
N ARG A 541 -21.50 9.55 -2.73
CA ARG A 541 -22.58 8.89 -3.45
C ARG A 541 -22.37 8.96 -4.96
N TYR A 542 -22.00 10.13 -5.46
CA TYR A 542 -21.69 10.34 -6.87
C TYR A 542 -20.53 9.45 -7.35
N ILE A 543 -19.43 9.40 -6.57
CA ILE A 543 -18.27 8.54 -6.91
C ILE A 543 -18.70 7.07 -6.94
N ASN A 544 -19.51 6.59 -5.98
CA ASN A 544 -20.02 5.21 -5.97
C ASN A 544 -20.85 4.89 -7.21
N GLU A 545 -21.73 5.80 -7.62
CA GLU A 545 -22.54 5.62 -8.83
C GLU A 545 -21.65 5.50 -10.08
N LYS A 546 -20.66 6.37 -10.24
CA LYS A 546 -19.71 6.32 -11.35
C LYS A 546 -18.87 5.04 -11.36
N ILE A 547 -18.39 4.62 -10.21
CA ILE A 547 -17.61 3.38 -10.07
C ILE A 547 -18.48 2.15 -10.42
N ASN A 548 -19.75 2.15 -10.06
CA ASN A 548 -20.66 1.09 -10.44
C ASN A 548 -20.90 1.05 -11.97
N GLN A 549 -21.02 2.22 -12.62
CA GLN A 549 -21.09 2.30 -14.09
C GLN A 549 -19.79 1.76 -14.72
N PHE A 550 -18.63 2.09 -14.18
CA PHE A 550 -17.35 1.57 -14.66
C PHE A 550 -17.24 0.05 -14.49
N LYS A 551 -17.68 -0.47 -13.33
CA LYS A 551 -17.71 -1.91 -13.06
C LYS A 551 -18.53 -2.67 -14.11
N GLU A 552 -19.69 -2.15 -14.49
CA GLU A 552 -20.54 -2.76 -15.52
C GLU A 552 -19.93 -2.65 -16.91
N ALA A 553 -19.34 -1.50 -17.24
CA ALA A 553 -18.76 -1.26 -18.56
C ALA A 553 -17.48 -2.08 -18.80
N ASP A 554 -16.64 -2.25 -17.77
CA ASP A 554 -15.33 -2.89 -17.91
C ASP A 554 -15.33 -4.38 -17.55
N GLY A 555 -16.41 -4.87 -16.90
CA GLY A 555 -16.44 -6.22 -16.36
C GLY A 555 -15.37 -6.45 -15.27
N ARG A 556 -15.07 -5.43 -14.45
CA ARG A 556 -14.03 -5.46 -13.42
C ARG A 556 -14.58 -5.01 -12.07
N LEU A 557 -13.98 -5.48 -10.98
CA LEU A 557 -14.32 -5.04 -9.63
C LEU A 557 -13.58 -3.75 -9.28
N TYR A 558 -14.38 -2.72 -8.99
CA TYR A 558 -13.90 -1.44 -8.49
C TYR A 558 -14.58 -1.10 -7.17
N ALA A 559 -13.88 -0.35 -6.30
CA ALA A 559 -14.45 0.06 -5.03
C ALA A 559 -13.83 1.38 -4.55
N ILE A 560 -14.56 2.15 -3.71
CA ILE A 560 -14.02 3.35 -3.06
C ILE A 560 -13.15 2.91 -1.88
N TYR A 561 -11.94 3.45 -1.85
CA TYR A 561 -10.97 3.23 -0.81
C TYR A 561 -10.77 4.50 0.04
N GLY A 562 -11.19 4.46 1.29
CA GLY A 562 -10.83 5.47 2.27
C GLY A 562 -9.32 5.42 2.51
N THR A 563 -8.58 6.19 1.76
CA THR A 563 -7.11 6.12 1.68
C THR A 563 -6.46 6.36 3.04
N PRO A 564 -5.53 5.52 3.52
CA PRO A 564 -4.82 5.74 4.77
C PRO A 564 -3.93 6.99 4.77
N ALA A 565 -3.63 7.53 3.64
CA ALA A 565 -2.93 8.76 3.31
C ALA A 565 -1.58 9.00 4.02
N GLU A 566 -1.40 8.63 5.27
CA GLU A 566 -0.12 8.68 6.01
C GLU A 566 0.67 9.98 5.77
N ASN A 567 1.88 9.88 5.20
CA ASN A 567 2.67 11.05 4.79
C ASN A 567 2.10 11.79 3.56
N LEU A 568 1.21 11.17 2.80
CA LEU A 568 0.55 11.81 1.66
C LEU A 568 -0.25 13.06 2.08
N CYS A 569 -0.80 13.09 3.30
CA CYS A 569 -1.50 14.26 3.83
C CYS A 569 -0.62 15.53 3.83
N GLY A 570 0.67 15.41 4.15
CA GLY A 570 1.64 16.52 4.09
C GLY A 570 2.04 16.89 2.66
N VAL A 571 2.19 15.89 1.78
CA VAL A 571 2.48 16.13 0.36
C VAL A 571 1.33 16.88 -0.30
N GLN A 572 0.09 16.48 -0.03
CA GLN A 572 -1.10 17.07 -0.61
C GLN A 572 -1.32 18.52 -0.19
N VAL A 573 -1.13 18.86 1.10
CA VAL A 573 -1.24 20.25 1.53
C VAL A 573 -0.17 21.13 0.88
N THR A 574 1.05 20.62 0.71
CA THR A 574 2.13 21.33 0.04
C THR A 574 1.80 21.58 -1.43
N GLN A 575 1.26 20.59 -2.13
CA GLN A 575 0.81 20.73 -3.53
C GLN A 575 -0.35 21.74 -3.65
N PHE A 576 -1.31 21.69 -2.73
CA PHE A 576 -2.43 22.64 -2.71
C PHE A 576 -1.94 24.08 -2.51
N ARG A 577 -1.11 24.32 -1.48
CA ARG A 577 -0.53 25.64 -1.19
C ARG A 577 0.25 26.22 -2.38
N LYS A 578 1.00 25.38 -3.07
CA LYS A 578 1.79 25.79 -4.25
C LYS A 578 0.92 26.36 -5.35
N LYS A 579 -0.31 25.88 -5.51
CA LYS A 579 -1.18 26.25 -6.62
C LYS A 579 -2.25 27.28 -6.23
N TYR A 580 -2.86 27.11 -5.06
CA TYR A 580 -4.02 27.88 -4.62
C TYR A 580 -3.75 28.73 -3.36
N GLY A 581 -2.54 28.66 -2.81
CA GLY A 581 -2.17 29.40 -1.61
C GLY A 581 -2.68 28.77 -0.32
N ILE A 582 -2.60 29.55 0.75
CA ILE A 582 -3.07 29.15 2.07
C ILE A 582 -4.51 29.61 2.24
N ILE A 583 -5.41 28.66 2.50
CA ILE A 583 -6.82 28.87 2.77
C ILE A 583 -7.09 28.33 4.19
N GLU A 584 -7.73 29.15 5.04
CA GLU A 584 -8.08 28.78 6.41
C GLU A 584 -8.93 27.51 6.44
N ASN A 585 -8.63 26.61 7.37
CA ASN A 585 -9.21 25.26 7.56
C ASN A 585 -9.06 24.29 6.38
N VAL A 586 -8.45 24.70 5.26
CA VAL A 586 -8.23 23.84 4.08
C VAL A 586 -6.75 23.52 3.90
N SER A 587 -5.87 24.53 3.99
CA SER A 587 -4.44 24.34 3.73
C SER A 587 -3.54 25.15 4.68
N ASP A 588 -4.07 25.68 5.77
CA ASP A 588 -3.33 26.44 6.79
C ASP A 588 -2.49 25.53 7.71
N LYS A 589 -2.84 24.23 7.86
CA LYS A 589 -2.10 23.24 8.65
C LYS A 589 -1.07 22.48 7.81
N GLU A 590 -0.12 21.84 8.48
CA GLU A 590 0.96 21.07 7.80
C GLU A 590 0.51 19.76 7.16
N TYR A 591 -0.77 19.44 7.23
CA TYR A 591 -1.37 18.21 6.68
C TYR A 591 -2.86 18.46 6.40
N VAL A 592 -3.45 17.61 5.56
CA VAL A 592 -4.90 17.49 5.34
C VAL A 592 -5.45 16.27 6.05
N SER A 593 -6.78 16.20 6.23
CA SER A 593 -7.43 15.04 6.84
C SER A 593 -7.26 13.78 6.00
N ASN A 594 -7.33 12.65 6.67
CA ASN A 594 -7.19 11.35 6.08
C ASN A 594 -8.57 10.79 5.69
N SER A 595 -8.71 10.30 4.45
CA SER A 595 -9.91 9.58 4.04
C SER A 595 -11.21 10.40 4.22
N PHE A 596 -12.20 9.80 4.91
CA PHE A 596 -13.49 10.39 5.28
C PHE A 596 -13.55 10.87 6.73
N HIS A 597 -12.42 10.90 7.43
CA HIS A 597 -12.38 11.24 8.84
C HIS A 597 -12.55 12.74 9.09
N CYS A 598 -13.18 13.07 10.23
CA CYS A 598 -13.13 14.41 10.79
C CYS A 598 -11.66 14.82 11.00
N HIS A 599 -11.38 16.11 10.95
CA HIS A 599 -10.02 16.59 11.17
C HIS A 599 -9.54 16.20 12.56
N VAL A 600 -8.29 15.75 12.69
CA VAL A 600 -7.76 15.18 13.96
C VAL A 600 -7.74 16.20 15.10
N SER A 601 -7.71 17.48 14.80
CA SER A 601 -7.73 18.58 15.79
C SER A 601 -9.11 18.94 16.31
N GLU A 602 -10.17 18.34 15.77
CA GLU A 602 -11.53 18.55 16.29
C GLU A 602 -11.62 18.08 17.74
N ASP A 603 -12.19 18.95 18.60
CA ASP A 603 -12.35 18.68 20.02
C ASP A 603 -13.69 18.00 20.30
N ILE A 604 -13.81 16.76 19.85
CA ILE A 604 -14.99 15.92 19.98
C ILE A 604 -14.68 14.63 20.72
N THR A 605 -15.69 14.11 21.39
CA THR A 605 -15.56 12.82 22.10
C THR A 605 -15.44 11.64 21.13
N PRO A 606 -14.88 10.50 21.55
CA PRO A 606 -14.88 9.29 20.75
C PRO A 606 -16.24 8.89 20.19
N THR A 607 -17.28 9.03 20.99
CA THR A 607 -18.67 8.69 20.58
C THR A 607 -19.22 9.65 19.55
N GLU A 608 -18.99 10.95 19.70
CA GLU A 608 -19.36 11.95 18.70
C GLU A 608 -18.65 11.73 17.37
N LYS A 609 -17.35 11.39 17.41
CA LYS A 609 -16.60 11.07 16.20
C LYS A 609 -17.19 9.85 15.48
N GLN A 610 -17.49 8.78 16.20
CA GLN A 610 -18.15 7.60 15.63
C GLN A 610 -19.48 7.96 14.98
N ASP A 611 -20.33 8.78 15.64
CA ASP A 611 -21.63 9.22 15.09
C ASP A 611 -21.48 10.07 13.82
N LYS A 612 -20.54 11.02 13.83
CA LYS A 612 -20.32 11.91 12.67
C LYS A 612 -19.79 11.16 11.44
N GLU A 613 -18.91 10.20 11.64
CA GLU A 613 -18.27 9.44 10.55
C GLU A 613 -19.12 8.25 10.06
N TYR A 614 -20.08 7.77 10.84
CA TYR A 614 -20.95 6.65 10.47
C TYR A 614 -21.65 6.83 9.13
N ARG A 615 -22.08 8.05 8.80
CA ARG A 615 -22.76 8.39 7.55
C ARG A 615 -21.94 8.16 6.29
N PHE A 616 -20.60 8.16 6.39
CA PHE A 616 -19.65 7.92 5.30
C PHE A 616 -19.20 6.47 5.23
N TRP A 617 -19.43 5.70 6.30
CA TRP A 617 -18.84 4.39 6.53
C TRP A 617 -19.12 3.39 5.41
N GLU A 618 -20.38 3.17 5.05
CA GLU A 618 -20.75 2.20 4.01
C GLU A 618 -20.42 2.67 2.60
N LEU A 619 -20.22 3.97 2.39
CA LEU A 619 -19.85 4.52 1.08
C LEU A 619 -18.38 4.24 0.71
N CYS A 620 -17.51 4.02 1.70
CA CYS A 620 -16.13 3.60 1.49
C CYS A 620 -16.00 2.07 1.48
N ASN A 621 -16.63 1.43 0.50
CA ASN A 621 -16.85 -0.01 0.44
C ASN A 621 -15.61 -0.85 0.10
N GLY A 622 -14.57 -0.25 -0.46
CA GLY A 622 -13.29 -0.90 -0.80
C GLY A 622 -12.20 -0.75 0.25
N GLY A 623 -12.45 0.04 1.30
CA GLY A 623 -11.48 0.19 2.38
C GLY A 623 -11.88 1.25 3.38
N LYS A 624 -11.93 0.84 4.64
CA LYS A 624 -12.35 1.71 5.75
C LYS A 624 -11.84 1.15 7.07
N ILE A 625 -11.56 2.03 8.02
CA ILE A 625 -11.31 1.72 9.43
C ILE A 625 -11.75 2.92 10.23
N GLN A 626 -12.44 2.69 11.34
CA GLN A 626 -12.72 3.70 12.35
C GLN A 626 -11.62 3.67 13.40
N TYR A 627 -11.19 4.83 13.85
CA TYR A 627 -10.29 4.94 14.98
C TYR A 627 -10.59 6.22 15.76
N VAL A 628 -10.62 6.06 17.07
CA VAL A 628 -10.85 7.14 18.01
C VAL A 628 -9.76 7.12 19.08
N LYS A 629 -9.45 8.29 19.62
CA LYS A 629 -8.55 8.40 20.74
C LYS A 629 -9.24 7.87 22.00
N TYR A 630 -8.56 6.98 22.70
CA TYR A 630 -9.02 6.43 23.97
C TYR A 630 -8.30 7.15 25.12
N PRO A 631 -8.80 8.31 25.61
CA PRO A 631 -8.12 9.11 26.64
C PRO A 631 -8.41 8.56 28.05
N ILE A 632 -8.15 7.28 28.27
CA ILE A 632 -8.66 6.52 29.42
C ILE A 632 -7.60 5.71 30.14
N ASP A 633 -6.32 6.07 29.99
CA ASP A 633 -5.19 5.61 30.81
C ASP A 633 -5.25 4.13 31.20
N TYR A 634 -5.30 3.21 30.23
CA TYR A 634 -5.40 1.76 30.45
C TYR A 634 -6.72 1.30 31.12
N ASN A 635 -7.75 2.12 31.18
CA ASN A 635 -9.04 1.76 31.77
C ASN A 635 -9.76 0.72 30.90
N LYS A 636 -9.56 -0.54 31.26
CA LYS A 636 -10.09 -1.70 30.54
C LYS A 636 -11.62 -1.65 30.36
N ASN A 637 -12.38 -1.18 31.36
CA ASN A 637 -13.83 -1.14 31.29
C ASN A 637 -14.30 -0.08 30.28
N ALA A 638 -13.68 1.08 30.25
CA ALA A 638 -14.01 2.12 29.28
C ALA A 638 -13.63 1.69 27.84
N ILE A 639 -12.47 1.03 27.65
CA ILE A 639 -12.09 0.41 26.38
C ILE A 639 -13.15 -0.59 25.93
N LYS A 640 -13.57 -1.50 26.83
CA LYS A 640 -14.61 -2.50 26.56
C LYS A 640 -15.92 -1.86 26.11
N MET A 641 -16.38 -0.80 26.77
CA MET A 641 -17.62 -0.09 26.40
C MET A 641 -17.55 0.55 25.02
N LEU A 642 -16.44 1.22 24.68
CA LEU A 642 -16.24 1.82 23.37
C LEU A 642 -16.16 0.76 22.26
N ILE A 643 -15.50 -0.37 22.52
CA ILE A 643 -15.45 -1.50 21.58
C ILE A 643 -16.87 -2.04 21.35
N HIS A 644 -17.65 -2.31 22.39
CA HIS A 644 -19.03 -2.79 22.21
C HIS A 644 -19.87 -1.83 21.35
N ARG A 645 -19.78 -0.53 21.63
CA ARG A 645 -20.48 0.47 20.82
C ARG A 645 -20.06 0.43 19.33
N ALA A 646 -18.75 0.43 19.07
CA ALA A 646 -18.23 0.33 17.72
C ALA A 646 -18.70 -0.94 16.99
N MET A 647 -18.73 -2.07 17.70
CA MET A 647 -19.19 -3.35 17.15
C MET A 647 -20.70 -3.36 16.86
N ASP A 648 -21.53 -2.76 17.70
CA ASP A 648 -22.95 -2.60 17.42
C ASP A 648 -23.22 -1.70 16.19
N MET A 649 -22.40 -0.68 15.99
CA MET A 649 -22.45 0.20 14.80
C MET A 649 -21.90 -0.46 13.52
N GLY A 650 -21.32 -1.65 13.57
CA GLY A 650 -20.80 -2.35 12.41
C GLY A 650 -19.42 -1.87 11.96
N PHE A 651 -18.65 -1.21 12.82
CA PHE A 651 -17.33 -0.70 12.49
C PHE A 651 -16.24 -1.79 12.42
N TYR A 652 -15.19 -1.45 11.73
CA TYR A 652 -13.84 -1.96 11.91
C TYR A 652 -13.07 -0.90 12.70
N GLU A 653 -12.84 -1.16 13.98
CA GLU A 653 -12.40 -0.16 14.96
C GLU A 653 -10.97 -0.41 15.41
N GLY A 654 -10.15 0.64 15.37
CA GLY A 654 -8.80 0.64 15.90
C GLY A 654 -8.68 1.46 17.20
N VAL A 655 -8.10 0.86 18.23
CA VAL A 655 -7.79 1.54 19.49
C VAL A 655 -6.56 2.41 19.33
N ASN A 656 -6.58 3.67 19.79
CA ASN A 656 -5.45 4.59 19.74
C ASN A 656 -5.18 5.23 21.10
N MET A 657 -3.96 5.05 21.64
CA MET A 657 -3.57 5.49 22.98
C MET A 657 -2.20 6.17 23.05
N ALA A 658 -1.42 6.23 22.00
CA ALA A 658 -0.05 6.80 21.97
C ALA A 658 0.88 6.21 23.05
N LEU A 659 1.27 4.94 22.92
CA LEU A 659 2.10 4.22 23.90
C LEU A 659 3.54 4.76 23.92
N SER A 660 4.09 4.97 25.13
CA SER A 660 5.46 5.46 25.32
C SER A 660 6.21 4.60 26.33
N TYR A 661 7.49 4.34 26.05
CA TYR A 661 8.37 3.46 26.82
C TYR A 661 9.71 4.14 27.03
N CYS A 662 10.20 4.17 28.27
CA CYS A 662 11.54 4.63 28.57
C CYS A 662 12.57 3.53 28.27
N ASP A 663 13.52 3.79 27.40
CA ASP A 663 14.55 2.81 27.03
C ASP A 663 15.61 2.60 28.12
N GLU A 664 15.73 3.52 29.10
CA GLU A 664 16.67 3.43 30.22
C GLU A 664 16.11 2.62 31.38
N CYS A 665 14.95 3.00 31.92
CA CYS A 665 14.40 2.39 33.14
C CYS A 665 13.22 1.45 32.91
N GLY A 666 12.69 1.34 31.68
CA GLY A 666 11.57 0.49 31.33
C GLY A 666 10.19 1.04 31.76
N HIS A 667 10.11 2.28 32.28
CA HIS A 667 8.83 2.88 32.64
C HIS A 667 7.93 3.06 31.39
N GLN A 668 6.64 2.81 31.57
CA GLN A 668 5.63 2.85 30.51
C GLN A 668 4.51 3.82 30.91
N GLU A 669 4.17 4.74 30.01
CA GLU A 669 3.09 5.71 30.19
C GLU A 669 2.55 6.17 28.84
N LEU A 670 1.32 6.69 28.81
CA LEU A 670 0.77 7.23 27.58
C LEU A 670 1.36 8.61 27.29
N ASN A 671 1.65 8.87 26.02
CA ASN A 671 2.05 10.18 25.49
C ASN A 671 3.21 10.90 26.24
N MET A 672 4.17 10.14 26.72
CA MET A 672 5.31 10.63 27.49
C MET A 672 6.36 11.29 26.57
N ASP A 673 6.85 12.48 26.92
CA ASP A 673 7.95 13.17 26.20
C ASP A 673 9.26 13.14 26.98
N VAL A 674 9.17 13.01 28.30
CA VAL A 674 10.27 12.83 29.22
C VAL A 674 9.84 11.79 30.24
N CYS A 675 10.71 10.85 30.57
CA CYS A 675 10.39 9.84 31.58
C CYS A 675 10.20 10.48 32.97
N PRO A 676 9.03 10.34 33.62
CA PRO A 676 8.81 10.93 34.94
C PRO A 676 9.59 10.25 36.06
N VAL A 677 10.11 9.03 35.82
CA VAL A 677 10.86 8.25 36.81
C VAL A 677 12.36 8.58 36.80
N CYS A 678 12.98 8.65 35.63
CA CYS A 678 14.43 8.83 35.52
C CYS A 678 14.86 10.11 34.77
N GLY A 679 13.90 10.91 34.27
CA GLY A 679 14.19 12.15 33.53
C GLY A 679 14.78 11.96 32.14
N SER A 680 14.87 10.72 31.65
CA SER A 680 15.41 10.42 30.30
C SER A 680 14.47 10.86 29.18
N ARG A 681 15.05 11.31 28.05
CA ARG A 681 14.39 11.56 26.79
C ARG A 681 14.63 10.42 25.78
N ASN A 682 15.39 9.40 26.18
CA ASN A 682 15.61 8.20 25.39
C ASN A 682 14.35 7.33 25.45
N LEU A 683 13.39 7.65 24.59
CA LEU A 683 12.06 7.05 24.57
C LEU A 683 11.79 6.36 23.24
N THR A 684 11.11 5.21 23.31
CA THR A 684 10.45 4.58 22.17
C THR A 684 8.95 4.85 22.28
N LYS A 685 8.35 5.35 21.19
CA LYS A 685 6.90 5.62 21.08
C LYS A 685 6.29 4.81 19.98
N ILE A 686 5.09 4.29 20.24
CA ILE A 686 4.26 3.59 19.24
C ILE A 686 2.97 4.39 19.06
N ASP A 687 2.71 4.80 17.83
CA ASP A 687 1.53 5.54 17.45
C ASP A 687 0.80 4.83 16.30
N ARG A 688 -0.48 5.12 16.16
CA ARG A 688 -1.29 4.62 15.05
C ARG A 688 -1.00 5.42 13.77
N MET A 689 -0.61 4.70 12.72
CA MET A 689 -0.44 5.24 11.36
C MET A 689 -1.70 5.03 10.53
N ASN A 690 -2.83 5.47 11.07
CA ASN A 690 -4.16 5.24 10.52
C ASN A 690 -4.56 3.75 10.58
N GLY A 691 -4.25 2.94 9.60
CA GLY A 691 -4.67 1.54 9.57
C GLY A 691 -3.77 0.54 10.30
N TYR A 692 -2.65 0.94 10.86
CA TYR A 692 -1.69 0.07 11.58
C TYR A 692 -0.88 0.86 12.60
N LEU A 693 -0.04 0.18 13.38
CA LEU A 693 0.86 0.79 14.36
C LEU A 693 2.27 0.91 13.80
N SER A 694 2.97 1.98 14.14
CA SER A 694 4.39 2.17 13.83
C SER A 694 5.13 2.86 14.95
N TYR A 695 6.45 2.74 14.94
CA TYR A 695 7.30 3.53 15.80
C TYR A 695 7.34 4.98 15.30
N SER A 696 6.78 5.91 16.06
CA SER A 696 6.94 7.35 15.81
C SER A 696 8.28 7.86 16.32
N ARG A 697 8.82 7.21 17.35
CA ARG A 697 10.13 7.52 17.93
C ARG A 697 10.84 6.24 18.37
N VAL A 698 12.15 6.15 18.14
CA VAL A 698 13.00 5.05 18.62
C VAL A 698 14.27 5.64 19.19
N HIS A 699 14.61 5.29 20.41
CA HIS A 699 15.78 5.81 21.14
C HIS A 699 15.88 7.34 21.13
N GLY A 700 14.75 8.02 21.27
CA GLY A 700 14.66 9.48 21.26
C GLY A 700 14.53 10.11 19.87
N ASP A 701 14.86 9.40 18.78
CA ASP A 701 14.84 9.93 17.42
C ASP A 701 13.51 9.71 16.72
N SER A 702 12.99 10.76 16.05
CA SER A 702 11.78 10.66 15.22
C SER A 702 12.02 9.76 14.01
N ARG A 703 11.08 8.84 13.77
CA ARG A 703 11.04 7.93 12.61
C ARG A 703 10.09 8.40 11.50
N LEU A 704 9.34 9.48 11.74
CA LEU A 704 8.32 9.99 10.83
C LEU A 704 8.71 11.36 10.27
N SER A 705 8.05 11.74 9.17
CA SER A 705 8.18 13.09 8.59
C SER A 705 7.63 14.17 9.54
N ASP A 706 8.08 15.41 9.34
CA ASP A 706 7.66 16.53 10.19
C ASP A 706 6.16 16.79 10.07
N HIS A 707 5.58 16.62 8.87
CA HIS A 707 4.13 16.72 8.64
C HIS A 707 3.34 15.69 9.45
N LYS A 708 3.80 14.42 9.46
CA LYS A 708 3.15 13.36 10.23
C LYS A 708 3.31 13.56 11.74
N MET A 709 4.44 14.07 12.17
CA MET A 709 4.65 14.43 13.59
C MET A 709 3.78 15.62 14.00
N ALA A 710 3.51 16.57 13.10
CA ALA A 710 2.57 17.67 13.35
C ALA A 710 1.15 17.13 13.53
N GLU A 711 0.69 16.25 12.62
CA GLU A 711 -0.62 15.60 12.72
C GLU A 711 -0.79 14.83 14.04
N ILE A 712 0.22 14.05 14.47
CA ILE A 712 0.18 13.31 15.75
C ILE A 712 0.08 14.25 16.95
N ARG A 713 0.79 15.39 16.95
CA ARG A 713 0.71 16.39 18.03
C ARG A 713 -0.68 17.03 18.14
N ASP A 714 -1.32 17.25 17.00
CA ASP A 714 -2.62 17.94 16.93
C ASP A 714 -3.81 17.03 17.25
N ARG A 715 -3.58 15.71 17.40
CA ARG A 715 -4.66 14.74 17.65
C ARG A 715 -5.41 15.00 18.94
N LYS A 716 -6.67 15.37 18.83
CA LYS A 716 -7.63 15.46 19.93
C LYS A 716 -8.67 14.34 19.85
N SER A 717 -9.23 14.12 18.68
CA SER A 717 -10.30 13.13 18.43
C SER A 717 -9.81 11.77 17.93
N MET A 718 -8.57 11.67 17.47
CA MET A 718 -8.00 10.47 16.85
C MET A 718 -6.88 9.85 17.67
#